data_2f08700169f7955d083bb3f77fbc0700
#
_entry.id   2f08700169f7955d083bb3f77fbc0700
#
_cell.length_a   1.000
_cell.length_b   1.000
_cell.length_c   1.000
_cell.angle_alpha   90.00
_cell.angle_beta   90.00
_cell.angle_gamma   90.00
#
_symmetry.space_group_name_H-M   'P 1'
#
loop_
_entity.id
_entity.type
_entity.pdbx_description
1 polymer ?
#
loop_
_entity_poly.entity_id
_entity_poly.type
_entity_poly.pdbx_seq_one_letter_code
_entity_poly.pdbx_strand_id
1 'polypeptide(L)'
;MWKIKIAWLIILLSVVLLISSIPTAMSQQVRKVTPYVFVGAIPNPVHVGDEVLLHVGITLYTAWPQSGWKNLKVIIERPDGKVDTIYPVNTDTTGGTGVLYRPTIVGTHYVQVYFPEQKVEVAVLGIPAGSIMNEAWSEKLALIVQEEPLEYWPGIPLPSEYWSRPVNSQFREWACITGNWLAPKGYYIDMNCPGNDEAPETPHILWARPLVKGGMGALGGGLAGGGIPWDFEYGDAYEGFFGQPVVIGGVVYFNRYKADGSTRVEQEVVAVDIRTGEELWIRSWNRTRLAFGQVFYWSSFNYHGVFAYLIATRTVAGVTYWDFYEASTGRWVFSYSNVPAGTNIYGPKGEILRYNVNVAGGWLMKWNSTRVVTQRRIQEYGPTDSRRGSWIREYMGTTLDARLGIEWNVTIPRGLTEAVPPAAGPATVYLEDRVMGTNFSRAVLAPKTLHMWALSTAPGKEGKLLFNITWTNPRPDARWHLEAASVKDGVFVLVCLETTEKWGFDINTGRLLWGPTEKQDYKDAWSYSSGYFWDFIYNGKLYSGGCGGTVYVYDVKTGKRLWTYDLVDRYHEWTFGNNWFVYFAFVADGKLYFYNGEHSPNNPLARGSLMVCLDAETGEEIWKLNFFGTCWGGKPVIGDSIIVALNLYDMRLYAIGKGPTATTVQAPESAQSIGTPVLIKGTVMDISPGTRETSVLLRFPNGVPAVADECMADWMQYVYMQFPRPANVKGVWVKLDAINVYTGEYLDIGGTHTDETGMFTVAWTPTKEGLWKILATFPGSKSYWPSYAETAIVVTAPPPSPEIPTPATLAQVTALQTTVETLMIALTALLVIVIIIGAYSIYSILKFKKQT
;
A
#
# COMPACT_ATOMS: atom_id res chain seq x y z
N MET A 1 44.02 93.97 -30.38
CA MET A 1 44.54 93.29 -29.20
C MET A 1 43.48 92.84 -28.18
N TRP A 2 42.34 93.40 -28.03
CA TRP A 2 41.37 93.05 -27.03
C TRP A 2 40.61 91.76 -27.41
N LYS A 3 40.26 91.54 -28.65
CA LYS A 3 39.61 90.29 -29.11
C LYS A 3 40.45 89.03 -28.97
N ILE A 4 41.73 89.06 -29.02
CA ILE A 4 42.67 87.97 -28.89
C ILE A 4 42.79 87.61 -27.40
N LYS A 5 42.75 88.56 -26.46
CA LYS A 5 42.80 88.25 -25.01
C LYS A 5 41.48 87.59 -24.53
N ILE A 6 40.33 87.91 -25.10
CA ILE A 6 39.06 87.24 -24.76
C ILE A 6 39.01 85.79 -25.31
N ALA A 7 39.48 85.57 -26.53
CA ALA A 7 39.59 84.22 -27.09
C ALA A 7 40.51 83.35 -26.26
N TRP A 8 41.63 83.76 -25.75
CA TRP A 8 42.48 83.02 -24.83
C TRP A 8 41.84 82.75 -23.48
N LEU A 9 41.04 83.72 -22.95
CA LEU A 9 40.29 83.59 -21.72
C LEU A 9 39.19 82.54 -21.81
N ILE A 10 38.49 82.48 -22.97
CA ILE A 10 37.45 81.49 -23.21
C ILE A 10 38.07 80.14 -23.46
N ILE A 11 39.21 80.06 -24.14
CA ILE A 11 39.89 78.79 -24.30
C ILE A 11 40.46 78.28 -22.91
N LEU A 12 40.98 79.13 -22.10
CA LEU A 12 41.43 78.76 -20.71
C LEU A 12 40.29 78.36 -19.83
N LEU A 13 39.16 79.01 -19.87
CA LEU A 13 37.93 78.63 -19.16
C LEU A 13 37.36 77.30 -19.63
N SER A 14 37.38 77.08 -20.97
CA SER A 14 36.92 75.77 -21.54
C SER A 14 37.83 74.62 -21.17
N VAL A 15 39.13 74.87 -21.13
CA VAL A 15 40.10 73.83 -20.64
C VAL A 15 39.94 73.59 -19.16
N VAL A 16 39.70 74.65 -18.34
CA VAL A 16 39.45 74.44 -16.89
C VAL A 16 38.11 73.73 -16.68
N LEU A 17 37.04 73.99 -17.45
CA LEU A 17 35.79 73.27 -17.39
C LEU A 17 35.92 71.83 -17.91
N LEU A 18 36.77 71.58 -18.89
CA LEU A 18 37.05 70.24 -19.37
C LEU A 18 37.85 69.40 -18.36
N ILE A 19 38.75 69.99 -17.64
CA ILE A 19 39.54 69.33 -16.60
C ILE A 19 38.70 69.11 -15.33
N SER A 20 37.74 69.98 -15.02
CA SER A 20 36.82 69.77 -13.88
C SER A 20 35.69 68.80 -14.17
N SER A 21 35.48 68.40 -15.44
CA SER A 21 34.54 67.37 -15.85
C SER A 21 35.16 65.97 -16.06
N ILE A 22 36.41 65.77 -15.77
CA ILE A 22 36.97 64.45 -15.65
C ILE A 22 36.42 63.84 -14.35
N PRO A 23 35.54 62.84 -14.43
CA PRO A 23 35.15 62.19 -13.21
C PRO A 23 36.40 61.58 -12.63
N THR A 24 36.80 62.05 -11.47
CA THR A 24 37.75 61.32 -10.62
C THR A 24 37.15 59.98 -10.43
N ALA A 25 37.61 59.01 -11.17
CA ALA A 25 37.37 57.63 -10.85
C ALA A 25 38.00 57.42 -9.45
N MET A 26 37.13 57.57 -8.42
CA MET A 26 37.52 57.13 -7.10
C MET A 26 37.83 55.67 -7.29
N SER A 27 39.08 55.30 -7.21
CA SER A 27 39.49 53.91 -7.05
C SER A 27 38.67 53.35 -5.89
N GLN A 28 37.61 52.69 -6.20
CA GLN A 28 36.82 52.02 -5.19
C GLN A 28 37.74 51.03 -4.56
N GLN A 29 38.20 51.36 -3.35
CA GLN A 29 39.14 50.50 -2.61
C GLN A 29 38.47 49.13 -2.49
N VAL A 30 39.05 48.12 -3.16
CA VAL A 30 38.52 46.75 -3.13
C VAL A 30 38.51 46.30 -1.68
N ARG A 31 37.28 46.15 -1.13
CA ARG A 31 37.12 45.68 0.27
C ARG A 31 37.46 44.19 0.31
N LYS A 32 38.31 43.78 1.24
CA LYS A 32 38.55 42.38 1.57
C LYS A 32 37.76 41.99 2.82
N VAL A 33 37.08 40.85 2.78
CA VAL A 33 36.26 40.33 3.88
C VAL A 33 36.62 38.87 4.10
N THR A 34 36.83 38.47 5.35
CA THR A 34 37.07 37.05 5.69
C THR A 34 35.76 36.44 6.11
N PRO A 35 35.26 35.40 5.43
CA PRO A 35 34.03 34.73 5.79
C PRO A 35 34.20 33.80 6.98
N TYR A 36 33.10 33.55 7.71
CA TYR A 36 33.01 32.50 8.72
C TYR A 36 32.42 31.27 8.09
N VAL A 37 33.27 30.23 7.94
CA VAL A 37 32.89 28.95 7.33
C VAL A 37 32.39 28.01 8.41
N PHE A 38 31.34 27.27 8.13
CA PHE A 38 30.76 26.33 9.06
C PHE A 38 30.59 24.94 8.45
N VAL A 39 30.56 23.92 9.33
CA VAL A 39 30.17 22.54 9.00
C VAL A 39 29.38 21.95 10.16
N GLY A 40 28.30 21.26 9.84
CA GLY A 40 27.48 20.43 10.75
C GLY A 40 27.25 19.06 10.14
N ALA A 41 26.89 18.08 10.96
CA ALA A 41 26.57 16.73 10.50
C ALA A 41 25.31 16.22 11.19
N ILE A 42 24.37 15.63 10.43
CA ILE A 42 23.12 15.07 10.92
C ILE A 42 22.83 13.77 10.17
N PRO A 43 22.68 12.63 10.89
CA PRO A 43 22.90 12.43 12.31
C PRO A 43 24.39 12.42 12.69
N ASN A 44 24.70 12.70 13.95
CA ASN A 44 26.02 12.52 14.51
C ASN A 44 25.86 12.12 15.98
N PRO A 45 26.15 10.84 16.36
CA PRO A 45 26.80 9.81 15.56
C PRO A 45 25.98 9.32 14.37
N VAL A 46 26.61 8.55 13.45
CA VAL A 46 25.97 7.88 12.31
C VAL A 46 26.38 6.41 12.27
N HIS A 47 25.46 5.53 11.84
CA HIS A 47 25.82 4.13 11.62
C HIS A 47 26.67 3.96 10.36
N VAL A 48 27.63 3.04 10.39
CA VAL A 48 28.48 2.75 9.24
C VAL A 48 27.64 2.26 8.04
N GLY A 49 27.82 2.89 6.89
CA GLY A 49 27.05 2.59 5.68
C GLY A 49 25.77 3.41 5.53
N ASP A 50 25.32 4.11 6.55
CA ASP A 50 24.21 5.05 6.46
C ASP A 50 24.65 6.42 5.94
N GLU A 51 23.71 7.21 5.48
CA GLU A 51 23.98 8.56 4.99
C GLU A 51 23.94 9.57 6.12
N VAL A 52 24.93 10.45 6.11
CA VAL A 52 24.93 11.65 6.94
C VAL A 52 24.85 12.89 6.05
N LEU A 53 23.97 13.81 6.41
CA LEU A 53 23.87 15.12 5.79
C LEU A 53 24.91 16.05 6.42
N LEU A 54 25.90 16.47 5.63
CA LEU A 54 26.86 17.51 6.01
C LEU A 54 26.31 18.87 5.59
N HIS A 55 25.95 19.70 6.55
CA HIS A 55 25.52 21.07 6.34
C HIS A 55 26.76 21.98 6.31
N VAL A 56 27.02 22.60 5.19
CA VAL A 56 28.24 23.34 4.93
C VAL A 56 27.97 24.71 4.31
N GLY A 57 28.86 25.66 4.51
CA GLY A 57 28.70 26.98 3.93
C GLY A 57 29.43 28.08 4.69
N ILE A 58 29.00 29.32 4.44
CA ILE A 58 29.43 30.49 5.18
C ILE A 58 28.22 31.27 5.73
N THR A 59 28.40 32.03 6.78
CA THR A 59 27.31 32.77 7.44
C THR A 59 26.76 33.95 6.64
N LEU A 60 27.37 34.25 5.49
CA LEU A 60 26.92 35.33 4.61
C LEU A 60 26.06 34.80 3.49
N TYR A 61 24.81 35.25 3.42
CA TYR A 61 23.92 34.96 2.30
C TYR A 61 24.25 35.82 1.07
N THR A 62 23.72 35.46 -0.10
CA THR A 62 23.86 36.24 -1.33
C THR A 62 22.54 36.91 -1.68
N ALA A 63 22.58 38.04 -2.38
CA ALA A 63 21.41 38.84 -2.66
C ALA A 63 20.51 38.30 -3.76
N TRP A 64 20.96 37.33 -4.57
CA TRP A 64 20.26 36.92 -5.79
C TRP A 64 20.03 35.40 -5.85
N PRO A 65 18.87 34.96 -6.33
CA PRO A 65 18.53 33.54 -6.32
C PRO A 65 19.47 32.59 -7.05
N GLN A 66 20.14 33.02 -8.08
CA GLN A 66 21.07 32.20 -8.85
C GLN A 66 22.54 32.39 -8.41
N SER A 67 22.79 33.29 -7.48
CA SER A 67 24.10 33.44 -6.89
C SER A 67 24.21 32.65 -5.59
N GLY A 68 25.20 31.87 -5.48
CA GLY A 68 25.68 31.23 -4.26
C GLY A 68 27.19 31.32 -4.26
N TRP A 69 27.78 31.02 -3.16
CA TRP A 69 29.23 30.91 -3.08
C TRP A 69 29.70 29.66 -3.80
N LYS A 70 30.81 29.74 -4.55
CA LYS A 70 31.24 28.69 -5.47
C LYS A 70 32.43 27.91 -4.97
N ASN A 71 32.58 26.69 -5.44
CA ASN A 71 33.80 25.90 -5.33
C ASN A 71 34.28 25.64 -3.91
N LEU A 72 33.40 25.55 -2.92
CA LEU A 72 33.79 25.05 -1.61
C LEU A 72 34.28 23.60 -1.73
N LYS A 73 35.13 23.19 -0.81
CA LYS A 73 35.63 21.82 -0.67
C LYS A 73 35.24 21.27 0.68
N VAL A 74 34.67 20.11 0.74
CA VAL A 74 34.48 19.34 1.98
C VAL A 74 35.57 18.27 2.01
N ILE A 75 36.36 18.27 3.05
CA ILE A 75 37.48 17.38 3.28
C ILE A 75 37.18 16.53 4.48
N ILE A 76 37.29 15.21 4.34
CA ILE A 76 36.92 14.25 5.37
C ILE A 76 38.11 13.35 5.62
N GLU A 77 38.79 13.56 6.75
CA GLU A 77 39.86 12.70 7.21
C GLU A 77 39.26 11.48 7.89
N ARG A 78 39.55 10.31 7.34
CA ARG A 78 38.99 9.02 7.79
C ARG A 78 39.88 8.40 8.87
N PRO A 79 39.33 7.50 9.72
CA PRO A 79 40.13 6.79 10.74
C PRO A 79 41.29 5.97 10.20
N ASP A 80 41.22 5.53 8.93
CA ASP A 80 42.30 4.79 8.26
C ASP A 80 43.38 5.68 7.68
N GLY A 81 43.34 6.98 7.96
CA GLY A 81 44.31 7.98 7.49
C GLY A 81 44.10 8.44 6.04
N LYS A 82 43.07 7.93 5.36
CA LYS A 82 42.74 8.41 4.01
C LYS A 82 41.86 9.66 4.11
N VAL A 83 41.81 10.39 3.02
CA VAL A 83 41.05 11.63 2.89
C VAL A 83 40.04 11.49 1.76
N ASP A 84 38.76 11.64 2.07
CA ASP A 84 37.71 11.79 1.09
C ASP A 84 37.50 13.29 0.82
N THR A 85 37.22 13.63 -0.43
CA THR A 85 36.99 15.03 -0.81
C THR A 85 35.73 15.14 -1.66
N ILE A 86 34.83 16.04 -1.26
CA ILE A 86 33.64 16.37 -2.05
C ILE A 86 33.89 17.76 -2.66
N TYR A 87 33.92 17.81 -3.99
CA TYR A 87 34.20 19.03 -4.74
C TYR A 87 33.66 18.92 -6.18
N PRO A 88 33.21 20.02 -6.79
CA PRO A 88 32.95 21.33 -6.20
C PRO A 88 31.64 21.36 -5.40
N VAL A 89 31.59 22.13 -4.33
CA VAL A 89 30.37 22.40 -3.56
C VAL A 89 30.00 23.88 -3.73
N ASN A 90 28.74 24.14 -4.09
CA ASN A 90 28.23 25.50 -4.23
C ASN A 90 27.10 25.70 -3.23
N THR A 91 27.09 26.87 -2.57
CA THR A 91 25.97 27.22 -1.68
C THR A 91 24.76 27.70 -2.48
N ASP A 92 23.62 27.72 -1.85
CA ASP A 92 22.49 28.49 -2.33
C ASP A 92 22.59 29.97 -1.88
N THR A 93 21.52 30.71 -2.07
CA THR A 93 21.44 32.12 -1.68
C THR A 93 21.47 32.36 -0.18
N THR A 94 21.24 31.35 0.65
CA THR A 94 21.31 31.46 2.11
C THR A 94 22.76 31.39 2.62
N GLY A 95 23.72 31.08 1.76
CA GLY A 95 25.12 30.91 2.11
C GLY A 95 25.49 29.49 2.53
N GLY A 96 24.50 28.63 2.70
CA GLY A 96 24.64 27.22 3.08
C GLY A 96 24.22 26.25 2.01
N THR A 97 24.54 24.98 2.22
CA THR A 97 24.04 23.84 1.40
C THR A 97 24.20 22.53 2.16
N GLY A 98 23.57 21.47 1.70
CA GLY A 98 23.69 20.13 2.25
C GLY A 98 24.48 19.21 1.31
N VAL A 99 25.36 18.38 1.86
CA VAL A 99 26.13 17.37 1.14
C VAL A 99 25.92 16.02 1.79
N LEU A 100 25.52 15.02 1.03
CA LEU A 100 25.38 13.65 1.55
C LEU A 100 26.74 12.95 1.52
N TYR A 101 27.09 12.34 2.64
CA TYR A 101 28.27 11.49 2.78
C TYR A 101 27.87 10.16 3.40
N ARG A 102 28.45 9.08 2.89
CA ARG A 102 28.22 7.72 3.41
C ARG A 102 29.54 7.15 3.92
N PRO A 103 29.77 7.16 5.25
CA PRO A 103 31.00 6.60 5.82
C PRO A 103 30.98 5.07 5.70
N THR A 104 32.13 4.51 5.34
CA THR A 104 32.32 3.07 5.16
C THR A 104 33.20 2.41 6.22
N ILE A 105 33.69 3.17 7.17
CA ILE A 105 34.59 2.71 8.23
C ILE A 105 34.15 3.29 9.56
N VAL A 106 34.08 2.45 10.59
CA VAL A 106 33.79 2.83 11.97
C VAL A 106 34.96 3.66 12.55
N GLY A 107 34.63 4.64 13.38
CA GLY A 107 35.59 5.50 14.07
C GLY A 107 35.29 6.98 13.85
N THR A 108 36.14 7.84 14.40
CA THR A 108 35.98 9.27 14.25
C THR A 108 36.57 9.76 12.93
N HIS A 109 35.67 10.38 12.14
CA HIS A 109 36.05 11.10 10.93
C HIS A 109 36.16 12.60 11.26
N TYR A 110 37.11 13.30 10.71
CA TYR A 110 37.20 14.75 10.87
C TYR A 110 36.82 15.46 9.59
N VAL A 111 35.71 16.23 9.67
CA VAL A 111 35.18 16.96 8.52
C VAL A 111 35.58 18.43 8.61
N GLN A 112 36.09 18.98 7.55
CA GLN A 112 36.47 20.39 7.43
C GLN A 112 36.07 20.95 6.06
N VAL A 113 35.68 22.22 6.03
CA VAL A 113 35.28 22.91 4.81
C VAL A 113 36.24 24.01 4.48
N TYR A 114 36.73 24.01 3.25
CA TYR A 114 37.54 25.07 2.66
C TYR A 114 36.68 25.96 1.77
N PHE A 115 36.72 27.25 2.01
CA PHE A 115 36.14 28.29 1.19
C PHE A 115 37.23 28.98 0.42
N PRO A 116 37.25 28.97 -0.96
CA PRO A 116 38.28 29.60 -1.74
C PRO A 116 38.09 31.11 -1.84
N GLU A 117 39.19 31.85 -2.03
CA GLU A 117 39.09 33.27 -2.35
C GLU A 117 38.23 33.49 -3.59
N GLN A 118 37.26 34.38 -3.51
CA GLN A 118 36.36 34.67 -4.64
C GLN A 118 35.82 36.10 -4.60
N LYS A 119 35.44 36.57 -5.78
CA LYS A 119 34.91 37.92 -5.94
C LYS A 119 33.42 37.98 -5.64
N VAL A 120 32.98 39.01 -4.94
CA VAL A 120 31.55 39.29 -4.72
C VAL A 120 30.93 39.80 -6.02
N GLU A 121 30.04 39.00 -6.61
CA GLU A 121 29.41 39.35 -7.89
C GLU A 121 28.34 40.41 -7.75
N VAL A 122 27.55 40.36 -6.71
CA VAL A 122 26.42 41.27 -6.41
C VAL A 122 26.59 41.79 -4.98
N ALA A 123 26.42 43.09 -4.80
CA ALA A 123 26.53 43.72 -3.46
C ALA A 123 25.58 43.06 -2.45
N VAL A 124 26.09 42.74 -1.26
CA VAL A 124 25.36 42.05 -0.21
C VAL A 124 25.78 42.54 1.18
N LEU A 125 24.85 42.79 2.07
CA LEU A 125 25.10 43.18 3.48
C LEU A 125 26.11 44.33 3.64
N GLY A 126 26.06 45.32 2.74
CA GLY A 126 27.02 46.44 2.76
C GLY A 126 28.41 46.08 2.25
N ILE A 127 28.59 44.92 1.66
CA ILE A 127 29.79 44.54 0.92
C ILE A 127 29.55 44.86 -0.56
N PRO A 128 30.28 45.80 -1.15
CA PRO A 128 30.08 46.17 -2.55
C PRO A 128 30.43 45.05 -3.53
N ALA A 129 29.75 45.02 -4.68
CA ALA A 129 30.14 44.16 -5.79
C ALA A 129 31.62 44.47 -6.18
N GLY A 130 32.38 43.46 -6.54
CA GLY A 130 33.80 43.58 -6.80
C GLY A 130 34.71 43.43 -5.59
N SER A 131 34.20 43.40 -4.36
CA SER A 131 34.94 43.05 -3.17
C SER A 131 35.46 41.61 -3.23
N ILE A 132 36.51 41.32 -2.47
CA ILE A 132 37.13 39.99 -2.37
C ILE A 132 36.71 39.33 -1.05
N MET A 133 36.12 38.16 -1.14
CA MET A 133 35.98 37.23 -0.02
C MET A 133 37.27 36.43 0.07
N ASN A 134 37.99 36.54 1.19
CA ASN A 134 39.22 35.80 1.42
C ASN A 134 38.94 34.31 1.53
N GLU A 135 39.97 33.50 1.22
CA GLU A 135 39.92 32.09 1.58
C GLU A 135 39.77 31.88 3.10
N ALA A 136 39.09 30.87 3.50
CA ALA A 136 38.84 30.55 4.90
C ALA A 136 38.57 29.05 5.11
N TRP A 137 38.73 28.59 6.35
CA TRP A 137 38.46 27.23 6.76
C TRP A 137 37.44 27.21 7.87
N SER A 138 36.60 26.14 7.89
CA SER A 138 35.79 25.85 9.07
C SER A 138 36.65 25.28 10.22
N GLU A 139 36.11 25.26 11.40
CA GLU A 139 36.61 24.36 12.43
C GLU A 139 36.46 22.91 11.98
N LYS A 140 37.27 22.00 12.56
CA LYS A 140 37.13 20.56 12.31
C LYS A 140 35.94 20.01 13.12
N LEU A 141 35.03 19.39 12.44
CA LEU A 141 33.90 18.66 13.06
C LEU A 141 34.31 17.20 13.23
N ALA A 142 34.12 16.67 14.44
CA ALA A 142 34.23 15.23 14.67
C ALA A 142 32.90 14.56 14.28
N LEU A 143 32.92 13.75 13.24
CA LEU A 143 31.83 12.88 12.84
C LEU A 143 32.10 11.47 13.39
N ILE A 144 31.27 11.04 14.32
CA ILE A 144 31.38 9.72 14.95
C ILE A 144 30.62 8.70 14.12
N VAL A 145 31.33 7.69 13.63
CA VAL A 145 30.77 6.56 12.89
C VAL A 145 30.81 5.31 13.77
N GLN A 146 29.67 4.71 14.04
CA GLN A 146 29.50 3.56 14.94
C GLN A 146 29.00 2.32 14.20
N GLU A 147 29.19 1.14 14.78
CA GLU A 147 28.66 -0.13 14.27
C GLU A 147 27.20 -0.32 14.67
N GLU A 148 26.81 0.19 15.84
CA GLU A 148 25.44 0.07 16.32
C GLU A 148 24.51 0.92 15.46
N PRO A 149 23.38 0.36 15.02
CA PRO A 149 22.36 1.15 14.32
C PRO A 149 21.85 2.30 15.20
N LEU A 150 21.44 3.38 14.57
CA LEU A 150 20.78 4.47 15.29
C LEU A 150 19.41 4.03 15.78
N GLU A 151 19.07 4.44 16.99
CA GLU A 151 17.71 4.39 17.44
C GLU A 151 16.91 5.51 16.78
N TYR A 152 15.87 5.13 16.08
CA TYR A 152 14.89 6.06 15.55
C TYR A 152 13.63 6.04 16.41
N TRP A 153 12.80 7.04 16.25
CA TRP A 153 11.48 6.99 16.82
C TRP A 153 10.80 5.69 16.41
N PRO A 154 10.18 4.96 17.34
CA PRO A 154 9.50 3.72 17.02
C PRO A 154 8.40 3.98 15.99
N GLY A 155 8.31 3.11 15.00
CA GLY A 155 7.22 3.15 14.05
C GLY A 155 5.88 3.04 14.75
N ILE A 156 4.90 3.80 14.29
CA ILE A 156 3.51 3.67 14.73
C ILE A 156 2.78 2.85 13.67
N PRO A 157 2.14 1.72 14.03
CA PRO A 157 1.38 0.92 13.08
C PRO A 157 0.22 1.74 12.47
N LEU A 158 -0.31 1.28 11.36
CA LEU A 158 -1.56 1.80 10.83
C LEU A 158 -2.68 1.61 11.87
N PRO A 159 -3.75 2.45 11.83
CA PRO A 159 -4.86 2.32 12.77
C PRO A 159 -5.48 0.92 12.72
N SER A 160 -5.86 0.38 13.88
CA SER A 160 -6.58 -0.89 14.01
C SER A 160 -8.09 -0.77 13.76
N GLU A 161 -8.57 0.46 13.59
CA GLU A 161 -9.94 0.77 13.18
C GLU A 161 -9.98 1.16 11.70
N TYR A 162 -11.17 1.23 11.13
CA TYR A 162 -11.32 1.64 9.73
C TYR A 162 -10.73 3.04 9.51
N TRP A 163 -9.85 3.15 8.53
CA TRP A 163 -9.15 4.37 8.19
C TRP A 163 -9.20 4.66 6.69
N SER A 164 -8.98 5.90 6.33
CA SER A 164 -8.93 6.38 4.96
C SER A 164 -7.65 7.17 4.71
N ARG A 165 -7.35 7.43 3.47
CA ARG A 165 -6.24 8.33 3.12
C ARG A 165 -6.72 9.79 3.03
N PRO A 166 -5.85 10.77 3.31
CA PRO A 166 -4.45 10.61 3.70
C PRO A 166 -4.26 10.05 5.11
N VAL A 167 -3.16 9.34 5.33
CA VAL A 167 -2.76 8.81 6.64
C VAL A 167 -1.72 9.73 7.27
N ASN A 168 -1.78 9.94 8.59
CA ASN A 168 -0.70 10.63 9.29
C ASN A 168 0.58 9.81 9.13
N SER A 169 1.59 10.42 8.48
CA SER A 169 2.87 9.77 8.19
C SER A 169 3.89 9.86 9.33
N GLN A 170 3.57 10.57 10.42
CA GLN A 170 4.48 10.72 11.53
C GLN A 170 4.82 9.36 12.15
N PHE A 171 6.11 9.09 12.33
CA PHE A 171 6.65 7.84 12.87
C PHE A 171 6.28 6.58 12.08
N ARG A 172 5.96 6.71 10.80
CA ARG A 172 5.72 5.57 9.90
C ARG A 172 6.80 5.51 8.85
N GLU A 173 7.22 4.29 8.54
CA GLU A 173 8.06 4.05 7.38
C GLU A 173 7.29 4.39 6.09
N TRP A 174 7.92 5.15 5.20
CA TRP A 174 7.29 5.54 3.95
C TRP A 174 6.85 4.34 3.10
N ALA A 175 7.59 3.24 3.15
CA ALA A 175 7.28 2.02 2.42
C ALA A 175 5.91 1.42 2.82
N CYS A 176 5.53 1.53 4.09
CA CYS A 176 4.25 1.04 4.58
C CYS A 176 3.04 1.80 4.02
N ILE A 177 3.24 3.04 3.61
CA ILE A 177 2.16 3.89 3.10
C ILE A 177 2.20 4.11 1.59
N THR A 178 3.25 3.69 0.91
CA THR A 178 3.37 3.89 -0.54
C THR A 178 2.72 2.80 -1.37
N GLY A 179 2.64 1.60 -0.85
CA GLY A 179 2.05 0.47 -1.55
C GLY A 179 2.99 -0.29 -2.47
N ASN A 180 2.44 -1.16 -3.27
CA ASN A 180 3.16 -2.05 -4.16
C ASN A 180 3.24 -1.46 -5.57
N TRP A 181 4.30 -0.72 -5.88
CA TRP A 181 4.43 0.10 -7.09
C TRP A 181 5.44 -0.41 -8.12
N LEU A 182 6.28 -1.34 -7.77
CA LEU A 182 7.10 -2.05 -8.74
C LEU A 182 6.41 -3.37 -9.08
N ALA A 183 5.85 -3.48 -10.25
CA ALA A 183 5.24 -4.71 -10.69
C ALA A 183 6.28 -5.84 -10.62
N PRO A 184 6.06 -6.90 -9.84
CA PRO A 184 7.03 -7.96 -9.69
C PRO A 184 7.29 -8.60 -11.04
N LYS A 185 8.51 -8.49 -11.50
CA LYS A 185 8.99 -9.13 -12.73
C LYS A 185 10.22 -9.96 -12.44
N GLY A 186 10.09 -11.24 -12.71
CA GLY A 186 11.20 -12.17 -12.68
C GLY A 186 11.25 -13.10 -11.48
N TYR A 187 12.02 -14.11 -11.63
CA TYR A 187 12.07 -15.32 -10.82
C TYR A 187 12.80 -15.18 -9.48
N TYR A 188 13.36 -14.03 -9.20
CA TYR A 188 14.29 -13.83 -8.08
C TYR A 188 13.87 -12.75 -7.13
N ILE A 189 12.65 -12.28 -7.27
CA ILE A 189 12.12 -11.25 -6.40
C ILE A 189 11.51 -11.95 -5.20
N ASP A 190 11.87 -11.49 -4.03
CA ASP A 190 11.10 -11.76 -2.85
C ASP A 190 9.65 -11.35 -3.13
N MET A 191 8.74 -12.33 -3.18
CA MET A 191 7.31 -12.07 -3.37
C MET A 191 6.64 -11.47 -2.13
N ASN A 192 7.41 -11.18 -1.12
CA ASN A 192 6.92 -10.55 0.09
C ASN A 192 6.46 -9.11 -0.18
N CYS A 193 5.25 -8.80 0.22
CA CYS A 193 4.65 -7.47 0.15
C CYS A 193 4.54 -6.88 1.56
N PRO A 194 5.61 -6.34 2.13
CA PRO A 194 5.58 -5.75 3.47
C PRO A 194 4.64 -4.54 3.53
N GLY A 195 4.26 -4.14 4.74
CA GLY A 195 3.33 -3.03 4.94
C GLY A 195 1.86 -3.38 4.71
N ASN A 196 1.54 -4.68 4.67
CA ASN A 196 0.19 -5.22 4.57
C ASN A 196 -0.08 -6.17 5.75
N ASP A 197 0.11 -5.67 6.96
CA ASP A 197 0.11 -6.48 8.19
C ASP A 197 -1.27 -7.00 8.61
N GLU A 198 -2.32 -6.56 7.90
CA GLU A 198 -3.68 -7.08 8.01
C GLU A 198 -4.13 -7.66 6.66
N ALA A 199 -3.25 -8.36 5.98
CA ALA A 199 -3.57 -9.03 4.73
C ALA A 199 -4.76 -9.98 4.91
N PRO A 200 -5.68 -10.06 3.93
CA PRO A 200 -7.00 -10.66 4.13
C PRO A 200 -6.97 -12.09 4.67
N GLU A 201 -7.55 -12.29 5.84
CA GLU A 201 -7.76 -13.61 6.46
C GLU A 201 -9.10 -14.24 6.10
N THR A 202 -9.91 -13.54 5.32
CA THR A 202 -11.17 -14.00 4.75
C THR A 202 -11.33 -13.41 3.36
N PRO A 203 -12.11 -13.99 2.47
CA PRO A 203 -12.35 -13.44 1.17
C PRO A 203 -13.47 -12.38 1.16
N HIS A 204 -13.54 -11.52 2.19
CA HIS A 204 -14.51 -10.43 2.23
C HIS A 204 -14.27 -9.44 1.10
N ILE A 205 -15.32 -9.12 0.34
CA ILE A 205 -15.27 -8.24 -0.82
C ILE A 205 -15.73 -6.84 -0.43
N LEU A 206 -14.83 -5.88 -0.56
CA LEU A 206 -15.12 -4.46 -0.35
C LEU A 206 -15.96 -3.87 -1.46
N TRP A 207 -15.65 -4.23 -2.69
CA TRP A 207 -16.37 -3.82 -3.89
C TRP A 207 -16.02 -4.75 -5.07
N ALA A 208 -16.92 -4.76 -6.05
CA ALA A 208 -16.73 -5.45 -7.32
C ALA A 208 -17.18 -4.52 -8.46
N ARG A 209 -16.26 -4.08 -9.30
CA ARG A 209 -16.52 -3.11 -10.38
C ARG A 209 -16.36 -3.76 -11.74
N PRO A 210 -17.32 -3.60 -12.66
CA PRO A 210 -17.15 -4.12 -14.02
C PRO A 210 -15.96 -3.43 -14.69
N LEU A 211 -15.08 -4.22 -15.28
CA LEU A 211 -14.02 -3.71 -16.13
C LEU A 211 -14.59 -3.14 -17.42
N VAL A 212 -15.65 -3.78 -17.91
CA VAL A 212 -16.34 -3.47 -19.15
C VAL A 212 -17.70 -2.87 -18.86
N LYS A 213 -18.04 -1.81 -19.54
CA LYS A 213 -19.39 -1.22 -19.47
C LYS A 213 -20.34 -2.04 -20.37
N GLY A 214 -21.52 -2.38 -19.85
CA GLY A 214 -22.56 -3.04 -20.65
C GLY A 214 -22.95 -4.43 -20.18
N GLY A 215 -22.34 -4.98 -19.17
CA GLY A 215 -22.83 -6.16 -18.46
C GLY A 215 -22.73 -7.50 -19.19
N MET A 216 -22.03 -7.56 -20.31
CA MET A 216 -21.76 -8.81 -21.00
C MET A 216 -20.33 -9.22 -20.68
N GLY A 217 -20.00 -9.27 -19.38
CA GLY A 217 -18.75 -9.82 -18.92
C GLY A 217 -18.61 -11.20 -19.46
N ALA A 218 -17.49 -11.51 -20.04
CA ALA A 218 -17.17 -12.72 -20.71
C ALA A 218 -18.43 -13.45 -21.17
N LEU A 219 -18.91 -13.19 -22.32
CA LEU A 219 -19.77 -14.15 -23.05
C LEU A 219 -19.10 -15.53 -23.03
N GLY A 220 -18.21 -15.57 -22.16
CA GLY A 220 -17.29 -16.58 -21.83
C GLY A 220 -17.82 -17.82 -21.27
N GLY A 221 -19.02 -18.04 -21.32
CA GLY A 221 -19.45 -19.38 -21.23
C GLY A 221 -19.19 -20.13 -22.51
N GLY A 222 -18.08 -20.21 -23.10
CA GLY A 222 -17.71 -21.04 -24.23
C GLY A 222 -18.77 -21.41 -25.19
N LEU A 223 -18.72 -20.91 -26.37
CA LEU A 223 -19.38 -21.53 -27.49
C LEU A 223 -18.82 -22.96 -27.66
N ALA A 224 -19.50 -23.89 -28.01
CA ALA A 224 -19.13 -25.29 -28.12
C ALA A 224 -19.07 -26.06 -26.79
N GLY A 225 -20.04 -25.78 -25.96
CA GLY A 225 -20.16 -26.45 -24.66
C GLY A 225 -19.36 -25.79 -23.57
N GLY A 226 -18.77 -24.71 -23.90
CA GLY A 226 -18.11 -23.81 -23.02
C GLY A 226 -18.19 -22.41 -23.59
N GLY A 227 -17.93 -21.39 -22.84
CA GLY A 227 -18.04 -20.00 -23.19
C GLY A 227 -17.00 -19.56 -24.22
N ILE A 228 -17.27 -18.46 -24.84
CA ILE A 228 -16.23 -17.72 -25.53
C ILE A 228 -15.50 -16.96 -24.44
N PRO A 229 -14.18 -17.14 -24.27
CA PRO A 229 -13.39 -16.35 -23.34
C PRO A 229 -13.16 -14.93 -23.87
N TRP A 230 -14.12 -14.38 -24.58
CA TRP A 230 -14.03 -13.08 -25.23
C TRP A 230 -15.07 -12.14 -24.64
N ASP A 231 -14.59 -11.02 -24.31
CA ASP A 231 -15.40 -9.90 -23.93
C ASP A 231 -16.02 -9.24 -25.19
N PHE A 232 -17.21 -8.70 -25.03
CA PHE A 232 -17.90 -8.02 -26.12
C PHE A 232 -17.16 -6.79 -26.65
N GLU A 233 -16.47 -6.06 -25.80
CA GLU A 233 -15.76 -4.83 -26.17
C GLU A 233 -14.25 -5.03 -26.30
N TYR A 234 -13.67 -5.87 -25.45
CA TYR A 234 -12.23 -5.98 -25.31
C TYR A 234 -11.63 -7.24 -25.91
N GLY A 235 -12.44 -8.18 -26.38
CA GLY A 235 -11.99 -9.40 -27.03
C GLY A 235 -11.56 -10.50 -26.08
N ASP A 236 -10.47 -11.16 -26.38
CA ASP A 236 -10.00 -12.36 -25.67
C ASP A 236 -9.48 -12.05 -24.27
N ALA A 237 -9.92 -12.81 -23.28
CA ALA A 237 -9.44 -12.76 -21.89
C ALA A 237 -7.93 -13.07 -21.75
N TYR A 238 -7.32 -13.63 -22.76
CA TYR A 238 -5.88 -13.90 -22.82
C TYR A 238 -5.01 -12.65 -22.83
N GLU A 239 -5.52 -11.53 -23.31
CA GLU A 239 -4.73 -10.36 -23.67
C GLU A 239 -4.41 -9.36 -22.55
N GLY A 240 -4.73 -9.65 -21.33
CA GLY A 240 -4.23 -8.86 -20.23
C GLY A 240 -5.00 -7.57 -19.92
N PHE A 241 -6.28 -7.69 -19.75
CA PHE A 241 -7.18 -6.56 -19.47
C PHE A 241 -6.86 -5.75 -18.20
N PHE A 242 -6.26 -6.40 -17.22
CA PHE A 242 -5.77 -5.78 -15.99
C PHE A 242 -4.24 -5.73 -16.03
N GLY A 243 -3.70 -5.07 -17.06
CA GLY A 243 -2.29 -5.16 -17.40
C GLY A 243 -1.39 -4.32 -16.49
N GLN A 244 -0.30 -4.94 -15.99
CA GLN A 244 0.75 -4.28 -15.19
C GLN A 244 0.21 -3.48 -13.99
N PRO A 245 -0.64 -4.06 -13.13
CA PRO A 245 -1.18 -3.33 -12.00
C PRO A 245 -0.11 -2.97 -10.98
N VAL A 246 -0.20 -1.77 -10.44
CA VAL A 246 0.63 -1.27 -9.35
C VAL A 246 -0.23 -0.51 -8.33
N VAL A 247 0.20 -0.47 -7.07
CA VAL A 247 -0.48 0.29 -6.03
C VAL A 247 0.47 1.34 -5.48
N ILE A 248 0.02 2.59 -5.47
CA ILE A 248 0.76 3.69 -4.85
C ILE A 248 -0.21 4.55 -4.04
N GLY A 249 0.07 4.70 -2.75
CA GLY A 249 -0.68 5.63 -1.91
C GLY A 249 -2.19 5.34 -1.85
N GLY A 250 -2.61 4.08 -1.85
CA GLY A 250 -4.01 3.67 -1.81
C GLY A 250 -4.75 3.76 -3.14
N VAL A 251 -4.03 3.91 -4.24
CA VAL A 251 -4.59 3.95 -5.60
C VAL A 251 -4.01 2.81 -6.42
N VAL A 252 -4.87 2.05 -7.06
CA VAL A 252 -4.50 1.01 -8.02
C VAL A 252 -4.44 1.62 -9.42
N TYR A 253 -3.34 1.39 -10.11
CA TYR A 253 -3.12 1.83 -11.48
C TYR A 253 -2.90 0.61 -12.37
N PHE A 254 -3.55 0.58 -13.52
CA PHE A 254 -3.42 -0.54 -14.46
C PHE A 254 -3.70 -0.11 -15.89
N ASN A 255 -3.25 -0.93 -16.83
CA ASN A 255 -3.62 -0.78 -18.22
C ASN A 255 -4.92 -1.55 -18.49
N ARG A 256 -5.93 -0.85 -18.98
CA ARG A 256 -7.15 -1.46 -19.50
C ARG A 256 -7.04 -1.52 -21.00
N TYR A 257 -6.73 -2.71 -21.50
CA TYR A 257 -6.52 -2.91 -22.92
C TYR A 257 -7.85 -3.05 -23.66
N LYS A 258 -7.92 -2.43 -24.82
CA LYS A 258 -9.03 -2.53 -25.75
C LYS A 258 -8.64 -3.39 -26.92
N ALA A 259 -9.62 -4.02 -27.54
CA ALA A 259 -9.46 -4.91 -28.68
C ALA A 259 -8.46 -6.05 -28.39
N ASP A 260 -7.42 -6.16 -29.17
CA ASP A 260 -6.43 -7.24 -29.09
C ASP A 260 -5.29 -6.98 -28.09
N GLY A 261 -5.41 -5.98 -27.20
CA GLY A 261 -4.33 -5.58 -26.30
C GLY A 261 -3.09 -5.02 -27.01
N SER A 262 -3.16 -4.85 -28.31
CA SER A 262 -2.04 -4.40 -29.13
C SER A 262 -1.68 -2.95 -28.85
N THR A 263 -0.37 -2.66 -28.82
CA THR A 263 0.13 -1.27 -28.77
C THR A 263 -0.15 -0.46 -30.05
N ARG A 264 -0.74 -1.08 -31.06
CA ARG A 264 -1.19 -0.39 -32.27
C ARG A 264 -2.46 0.41 -32.05
N VAL A 265 -3.27 0.00 -31.10
CA VAL A 265 -4.48 0.68 -30.66
C VAL A 265 -4.18 1.47 -29.39
N GLU A 266 -4.80 2.62 -29.26
CA GLU A 266 -4.67 3.45 -28.06
C GLU A 266 -5.29 2.74 -26.86
N GLN A 267 -4.52 2.64 -25.80
CA GLN A 267 -4.89 1.94 -24.56
C GLN A 267 -5.20 2.93 -23.48
N GLU A 268 -5.93 2.48 -22.47
CA GLU A 268 -6.25 3.31 -21.31
C GLU A 268 -5.35 2.94 -20.13
N VAL A 269 -4.88 3.95 -19.41
CA VAL A 269 -4.32 3.81 -18.06
C VAL A 269 -5.37 4.33 -17.09
N VAL A 270 -5.72 3.51 -16.12
CA VAL A 270 -6.82 3.77 -15.19
C VAL A 270 -6.25 3.87 -13.78
N ALA A 271 -6.76 4.81 -13.01
CA ALA A 271 -6.51 4.95 -11.58
C ALA A 271 -7.80 4.72 -10.81
N VAL A 272 -7.75 3.82 -9.83
CA VAL A 272 -8.89 3.43 -9.01
C VAL A 272 -8.52 3.55 -7.54
N ASP A 273 -9.34 4.21 -6.74
CA ASP A 273 -9.19 4.19 -5.28
C ASP A 273 -9.38 2.75 -4.77
N ILE A 274 -8.37 2.24 -4.06
CA ILE A 274 -8.35 0.82 -3.64
C ILE A 274 -9.46 0.47 -2.67
N ARG A 275 -9.91 1.44 -1.85
CA ARG A 275 -10.93 1.22 -0.81
C ARG A 275 -12.34 1.34 -1.33
N THR A 276 -12.57 2.23 -2.30
CA THR A 276 -13.91 2.55 -2.79
C THR A 276 -14.24 1.97 -4.16
N GLY A 277 -13.22 1.62 -4.95
CA GLY A 277 -13.38 1.22 -6.34
C GLY A 277 -13.77 2.38 -7.26
N GLU A 278 -13.64 3.63 -6.81
CA GLU A 278 -13.93 4.80 -7.62
C GLU A 278 -12.83 5.02 -8.67
N GLU A 279 -13.21 5.18 -9.92
CA GLU A 279 -12.28 5.58 -10.98
C GLU A 279 -11.92 7.06 -10.81
N LEU A 280 -10.69 7.34 -10.35
CA LEU A 280 -10.21 8.70 -10.10
C LEU A 280 -9.87 9.44 -11.39
N TRP A 281 -9.25 8.76 -12.33
CA TRP A 281 -8.96 9.25 -13.65
C TRP A 281 -8.67 8.12 -14.64
N ILE A 282 -8.89 8.41 -15.93
CA ILE A 282 -8.53 7.58 -17.08
C ILE A 282 -7.71 8.44 -18.02
N ARG A 283 -6.60 7.89 -18.53
CA ARG A 283 -5.72 8.58 -19.48
C ARG A 283 -5.32 7.66 -20.61
N SER A 284 -5.15 8.26 -21.75
CA SER A 284 -4.41 7.66 -22.86
C SER A 284 -3.05 8.33 -22.99
N TRP A 285 -2.00 7.52 -23.12
CA TRP A 285 -0.61 7.98 -23.19
C TRP A 285 -0.01 7.77 -24.59
N ASN A 286 -0.77 8.08 -25.63
CA ASN A 286 -0.32 8.04 -27.02
C ASN A 286 0.35 6.68 -27.38
N ARG A 287 -0.38 5.58 -27.19
CA ARG A 287 0.04 4.19 -27.44
C ARG A 287 1.15 3.68 -26.51
N THR A 288 1.58 4.44 -25.53
CA THR A 288 2.40 3.92 -24.44
C THR A 288 1.50 3.41 -23.33
N ARG A 289 2.06 2.56 -22.48
CA ARG A 289 1.31 1.92 -21.39
C ARG A 289 2.11 1.98 -20.09
N LEU A 290 1.42 1.90 -18.99
CA LEU A 290 2.02 1.74 -17.68
C LEU A 290 2.91 0.49 -17.67
N ALA A 291 4.14 0.64 -17.27
CA ALA A 291 5.08 -0.46 -17.10
C ALA A 291 5.35 -0.77 -15.62
N PHE A 292 5.49 0.25 -14.79
CA PHE A 292 5.72 0.18 -13.35
C PHE A 292 5.58 1.58 -12.75
N GLY A 293 5.74 1.69 -11.43
CA GLY A 293 5.78 2.98 -10.75
C GLY A 293 7.14 3.25 -10.11
N GLN A 294 7.30 4.43 -9.58
CA GLN A 294 8.39 4.78 -8.69
C GLN A 294 7.96 5.81 -7.66
N VAL A 295 8.38 5.58 -6.42
CA VAL A 295 8.31 6.58 -5.37
C VAL A 295 9.71 7.16 -5.17
N PHE A 296 9.85 8.46 -5.47
CA PHE A 296 11.09 9.18 -5.25
C PHE A 296 11.13 9.70 -3.83
N TYR A 297 12.09 9.25 -3.07
CA TYR A 297 12.46 9.86 -1.81
C TYR A 297 13.53 10.91 -2.07
N TRP A 298 13.25 12.14 -1.70
CA TRP A 298 14.18 13.26 -1.83
C TRP A 298 14.47 13.84 -0.46
N SER A 299 15.74 14.01 -0.15
CA SER A 299 16.18 14.68 1.06
C SER A 299 17.36 15.58 0.75
N SER A 300 17.25 16.85 1.04
CA SER A 300 18.31 17.84 0.95
C SER A 300 18.16 18.83 2.10
N PHE A 301 19.13 19.72 2.26
CA PHE A 301 19.17 20.65 3.40
C PHE A 301 17.87 21.44 3.60
N ASN A 302 17.26 21.94 2.55
CA ASN A 302 16.05 22.77 2.62
C ASN A 302 14.81 22.10 2.03
N TYR A 303 14.89 20.83 1.63
CA TYR A 303 13.78 20.22 0.93
C TYR A 303 13.75 18.71 1.10
N HIS A 304 12.63 18.23 1.60
CA HIS A 304 12.36 16.82 1.80
C HIS A 304 11.01 16.47 1.18
N GLY A 305 10.87 15.28 0.66
CA GLY A 305 9.60 14.85 0.10
C GLY A 305 9.64 13.46 -0.50
N VAL A 306 8.45 12.94 -0.71
CA VAL A 306 8.19 11.68 -1.39
C VAL A 306 7.28 11.99 -2.58
N PHE A 307 7.70 11.60 -3.79
CA PHE A 307 7.01 11.92 -5.04
C PHE A 307 6.70 10.63 -5.78
N ALA A 308 5.43 10.44 -6.10
CA ALA A 308 4.96 9.24 -6.77
C ALA A 308 4.78 9.47 -8.28
N TYR A 309 5.39 8.60 -9.06
CA TYR A 309 5.29 8.60 -10.51
C TYR A 309 4.89 7.24 -11.04
N LEU A 310 4.12 7.28 -12.12
CA LEU A 310 3.87 6.15 -13.00
C LEU A 310 4.84 6.25 -14.19
N ILE A 311 5.35 5.13 -14.65
CA ILE A 311 6.38 5.10 -15.68
C ILE A 311 5.90 4.27 -16.87
N ALA A 312 5.94 4.88 -18.04
CA ALA A 312 5.81 4.19 -19.31
C ALA A 312 7.18 4.04 -19.98
N THR A 313 7.37 2.94 -20.69
CA THR A 313 8.60 2.68 -21.42
C THR A 313 8.34 2.67 -22.93
N ARG A 314 9.22 3.30 -23.70
CA ARG A 314 9.18 3.25 -25.17
C ARG A 314 10.57 3.23 -25.75
N THR A 315 10.70 2.69 -26.95
CA THR A 315 11.96 2.70 -27.71
C THR A 315 11.71 3.41 -29.05
N VAL A 316 12.51 4.41 -29.33
CA VAL A 316 12.44 5.19 -30.56
C VAL A 316 13.84 5.24 -31.18
N ALA A 317 13.98 4.78 -32.40
CA ALA A 317 15.25 4.73 -33.12
C ALA A 317 16.39 4.08 -32.30
N GLY A 318 16.10 3.01 -31.55
CA GLY A 318 17.05 2.28 -30.72
C GLY A 318 17.35 2.92 -29.37
N VAL A 319 16.78 4.08 -29.06
CA VAL A 319 16.92 4.75 -27.78
C VAL A 319 15.75 4.40 -26.87
N THR A 320 16.02 3.90 -25.68
CA THR A 320 15.01 3.62 -24.68
C THR A 320 14.71 4.86 -23.85
N TYR A 321 13.42 5.15 -23.73
CA TYR A 321 12.88 6.24 -22.92
C TYR A 321 12.05 5.69 -21.77
N TRP A 322 12.09 6.38 -20.62
CA TRP A 322 11.10 6.30 -19.56
C TRP A 322 10.37 7.64 -19.50
N ASP A 323 9.06 7.60 -19.65
CA ASP A 323 8.18 8.76 -19.51
C ASP A 323 7.51 8.71 -18.14
N PHE A 324 7.68 9.78 -17.36
CA PHE A 324 7.19 9.89 -16.00
C PHE A 324 5.89 10.67 -15.97
N TYR A 325 4.88 10.07 -15.38
CA TYR A 325 3.56 10.63 -15.22
C TYR A 325 3.27 10.80 -13.73
N GLU A 326 2.73 11.96 -13.36
CA GLU A 326 2.31 12.22 -11.99
C GLU A 326 1.20 11.25 -11.59
N ALA A 327 1.35 10.52 -10.50
CA ALA A 327 0.42 9.46 -10.09
C ALA A 327 -1.00 10.00 -9.80
N SER A 328 -1.10 11.21 -9.22
CA SER A 328 -2.39 11.81 -8.86
C SER A 328 -3.24 12.28 -10.06
N THR A 329 -2.62 12.59 -11.20
CA THR A 329 -3.32 13.18 -12.36
C THR A 329 -3.18 12.39 -13.66
N GLY A 330 -2.22 11.46 -13.71
CA GLY A 330 -1.84 10.74 -14.93
C GLY A 330 -1.27 11.62 -16.03
N ARG A 331 -0.82 12.85 -15.72
CA ARG A 331 -0.21 13.78 -16.70
C ARG A 331 1.28 13.55 -16.79
N TRP A 332 1.81 13.62 -18.02
CA TRP A 332 3.24 13.57 -18.24
C TRP A 332 3.95 14.75 -17.58
N VAL A 333 5.08 14.46 -16.96
CA VAL A 333 5.88 15.46 -16.24
C VAL A 333 7.24 15.66 -16.88
N PHE A 334 8.02 14.60 -17.08
CA PHE A 334 9.34 14.62 -17.71
C PHE A 334 9.66 13.22 -18.27
N SER A 335 10.77 13.12 -18.99
CA SER A 335 11.25 11.84 -19.51
C SER A 335 12.72 11.62 -19.22
N TYR A 336 13.12 10.36 -19.21
CA TYR A 336 14.51 9.94 -19.35
C TYR A 336 14.74 9.40 -20.77
N SER A 337 15.85 9.75 -21.39
CA SER A 337 16.35 9.14 -22.62
C SER A 337 17.60 8.32 -22.34
N ASN A 338 18.00 7.43 -23.24
CA ASN A 338 19.17 6.58 -23.05
C ASN A 338 19.16 5.72 -21.78
N VAL A 339 17.97 5.27 -21.39
CA VAL A 339 17.86 4.39 -20.21
C VAL A 339 18.59 3.09 -20.51
N PRO A 340 19.58 2.69 -19.69
CA PRO A 340 20.37 1.50 -19.96
C PRO A 340 19.51 0.24 -19.84
N ALA A 341 19.87 -0.79 -20.58
CA ALA A 341 19.30 -2.13 -20.41
C ALA A 341 19.61 -2.65 -18.99
N GLY A 342 18.79 -3.55 -18.48
CA GLY A 342 18.97 -4.16 -17.18
C GLY A 342 17.64 -4.54 -16.53
N THR A 343 17.71 -5.28 -15.43
CA THR A 343 16.57 -5.64 -14.60
C THR A 343 16.36 -4.58 -13.53
N ASN A 344 15.09 -4.19 -13.32
CA ASN A 344 14.71 -3.25 -12.26
C ASN A 344 14.78 -3.95 -10.90
N ILE A 345 15.42 -3.32 -9.96
CA ILE A 345 15.53 -3.75 -8.57
C ILE A 345 15.16 -2.55 -7.70
N TYR A 346 14.46 -2.79 -6.60
CA TYR A 346 14.20 -1.75 -5.60
C TYR A 346 15.46 -1.36 -4.85
N GLY A 347 15.71 -0.06 -4.76
CA GLY A 347 16.66 0.48 -3.82
C GLY A 347 16.02 0.80 -2.47
N PRO A 348 16.82 0.97 -1.42
CA PRO A 348 16.35 1.18 -0.05
C PRO A 348 15.56 2.49 0.16
N LYS A 349 15.68 3.43 -0.77
CA LYS A 349 14.99 4.74 -0.73
C LYS A 349 14.00 4.93 -1.87
N GLY A 350 13.44 3.85 -2.40
CA GLY A 350 12.47 3.89 -3.49
C GLY A 350 13.09 4.12 -4.88
N GLU A 351 14.40 4.25 -5.00
CA GLU A 351 15.06 4.31 -6.29
C GLU A 351 14.93 2.98 -7.04
N ILE A 352 14.82 3.06 -8.35
CA ILE A 352 14.96 1.90 -9.21
C ILE A 352 16.43 1.77 -9.60
N LEU A 353 17.01 0.66 -9.20
CA LEU A 353 18.38 0.29 -9.56
C LEU A 353 18.34 -0.63 -10.77
N ARG A 354 19.33 -0.49 -11.65
CA ARG A 354 19.59 -1.43 -12.74
C ARG A 354 21.04 -1.87 -12.74
N TYR A 355 21.22 -3.16 -12.81
CA TYR A 355 22.52 -3.74 -13.07
C TYR A 355 22.56 -4.26 -14.49
N ASN A 356 23.69 -4.03 -15.15
CA ASN A 356 23.96 -4.56 -16.48
C ASN A 356 25.38 -5.16 -16.47
N VAL A 357 25.45 -6.45 -16.75
CA VAL A 357 26.71 -7.17 -16.89
C VAL A 357 26.93 -7.48 -18.37
N ASN A 358 28.12 -7.13 -18.85
CA ASN A 358 28.58 -7.52 -20.18
C ASN A 358 29.84 -8.39 -20.00
N VAL A 359 29.61 -9.70 -20.00
CA VAL A 359 30.70 -10.67 -19.80
C VAL A 359 31.71 -10.61 -20.94
N ALA A 360 31.26 -10.53 -22.19
CA ALA A 360 32.14 -10.40 -23.36
C ALA A 360 32.92 -9.11 -23.34
N GLY A 361 32.31 -7.99 -22.95
CA GLY A 361 32.95 -6.69 -22.80
C GLY A 361 33.81 -6.54 -21.54
N GLY A 362 33.65 -7.45 -20.57
CA GLY A 362 34.42 -7.47 -19.33
C GLY A 362 34.06 -6.37 -18.35
N TRP A 363 32.77 -5.98 -18.24
CA TRP A 363 32.31 -4.92 -17.35
C TRP A 363 30.98 -5.21 -16.70
N LEU A 364 30.78 -4.61 -15.51
CA LEU A 364 29.52 -4.58 -14.76
C LEU A 364 29.21 -3.13 -14.39
N MET A 365 27.98 -2.72 -14.62
CA MET A 365 27.49 -1.37 -14.37
C MET A 365 26.30 -1.39 -13.41
N LYS A 366 26.24 -0.40 -12.52
CA LYS A 366 25.07 -0.05 -11.72
C LYS A 366 24.53 1.31 -12.15
N TRP A 367 23.23 1.36 -12.35
CA TRP A 367 22.48 2.57 -12.67
C TRP A 367 21.39 2.80 -11.61
N ASN A 368 21.09 4.08 -11.32
CA ASN A 368 20.13 4.51 -10.32
C ASN A 368 19.22 5.60 -10.89
N SER A 369 17.92 5.39 -10.85
CA SER A 369 16.93 6.30 -11.42
C SER A 369 16.94 7.69 -10.77
N THR A 370 17.08 7.76 -9.46
CA THR A 370 17.11 9.03 -8.71
C THR A 370 18.38 9.82 -9.00
N ARG A 371 19.50 9.12 -9.22
CA ARG A 371 20.76 9.75 -9.56
C ARG A 371 20.73 10.56 -10.87
N VAL A 372 19.89 10.20 -11.83
CA VAL A 372 19.73 10.97 -13.09
C VAL A 372 19.42 12.42 -12.78
N VAL A 373 18.43 12.67 -11.94
CA VAL A 373 18.02 14.01 -11.53
C VAL A 373 19.09 14.65 -10.66
N THR A 374 19.62 13.94 -9.69
CA THR A 374 20.66 14.45 -8.78
C THR A 374 21.91 14.90 -9.56
N GLN A 375 22.38 14.08 -10.49
CA GLN A 375 23.59 14.42 -11.28
C GLN A 375 23.33 15.57 -12.25
N ARG A 376 22.13 15.67 -12.82
CA ARG A 376 21.78 16.82 -13.67
C ARG A 376 21.85 18.11 -12.87
N ARG A 377 21.32 18.13 -11.66
CA ARG A 377 21.39 19.29 -10.77
C ARG A 377 22.82 19.62 -10.36
N ILE A 378 23.63 18.61 -10.06
CA ILE A 378 25.04 18.81 -9.75
C ILE A 378 25.78 19.47 -10.90
N GLN A 379 25.52 19.07 -12.14
CA GLN A 379 26.12 19.69 -13.31
C GLN A 379 25.71 21.15 -13.49
N GLU A 380 24.47 21.48 -13.17
CA GLU A 380 23.94 22.83 -13.35
C GLU A 380 24.26 23.76 -12.17
N TYR A 381 24.25 23.24 -10.95
CA TYR A 381 24.23 24.07 -9.74
C TYR A 381 25.25 23.66 -8.68
N GLY A 382 26.00 22.56 -8.89
CA GLY A 382 26.93 22.00 -7.92
C GLY A 382 26.45 20.73 -7.24
N PRO A 383 27.28 20.08 -6.41
CA PRO A 383 27.06 18.73 -5.91
C PRO A 383 25.85 18.59 -4.97
N THR A 384 25.38 19.67 -4.39
CA THR A 384 24.15 19.66 -3.61
C THR A 384 23.38 20.92 -3.89
N ASP A 385 22.25 20.77 -4.51
CA ASP A 385 21.39 21.90 -4.73
C ASP A 385 20.16 21.79 -3.81
N SER A 386 20.16 22.61 -2.82
CA SER A 386 19.05 22.78 -1.89
C SER A 386 18.11 23.90 -2.33
N ARG A 387 18.36 24.50 -3.49
CA ARG A 387 17.59 25.64 -3.92
C ARG A 387 16.14 25.30 -4.14
N ARG A 388 15.31 25.81 -3.26
CA ARG A 388 13.87 26.02 -3.42
C ARG A 388 13.05 24.85 -3.84
N GLY A 389 13.32 23.79 -3.24
CA GLY A 389 12.33 22.78 -3.21
C GLY A 389 12.27 22.04 -4.53
N SER A 390 11.36 22.11 -5.26
CA SER A 390 10.99 21.15 -6.26
C SER A 390 11.97 21.09 -7.44
N TRP A 391 12.89 20.15 -7.44
CA TRP A 391 13.61 19.76 -8.65
C TRP A 391 12.66 19.41 -9.81
N ILE A 392 11.45 18.93 -9.51
CA ILE A 392 10.40 18.64 -10.48
C ILE A 392 10.02 19.87 -11.29
N ARG A 393 9.90 21.03 -10.66
CA ARG A 393 9.49 22.26 -11.36
C ARG A 393 10.48 22.67 -12.43
N GLU A 394 11.76 22.40 -12.22
CA GLU A 394 12.82 22.76 -13.16
C GLU A 394 12.89 21.80 -14.35
N TYR A 395 12.50 20.54 -14.16
CA TYR A 395 12.58 19.52 -15.20
C TYR A 395 11.21 19.17 -15.82
N MET A 396 10.14 19.82 -15.40
CA MET A 396 8.84 19.69 -16.07
C MET A 396 8.94 20.03 -17.54
N GLY A 397 8.40 19.16 -18.39
CA GLY A 397 8.42 19.35 -19.83
C GLY A 397 9.78 19.06 -20.50
N THR A 398 10.75 18.48 -19.77
CA THR A 398 12.09 18.22 -20.30
C THR A 398 12.38 16.71 -20.43
N THR A 399 13.47 16.42 -21.13
CA THR A 399 14.05 15.08 -21.23
C THR A 399 15.46 15.08 -20.67
N LEU A 400 15.70 14.24 -19.68
CA LEU A 400 17.02 14.08 -19.06
C LEU A 400 17.77 12.88 -19.64
N ASP A 401 19.07 12.98 -19.74
CA ASP A 401 19.90 11.85 -20.18
C ASP A 401 20.11 10.86 -19.04
N ALA A 402 19.51 9.68 -19.16
CA ALA A 402 19.62 8.64 -18.13
C ALA A 402 21.04 8.12 -17.90
N ARG A 403 21.98 8.36 -18.80
CA ARG A 403 23.40 8.00 -18.56
C ARG A 403 23.99 8.68 -17.32
N LEU A 404 23.42 9.81 -16.90
CA LEU A 404 23.75 10.48 -15.64
C LEU A 404 23.47 9.63 -14.39
N GLY A 405 22.58 8.67 -14.50
CA GLY A 405 22.26 7.74 -13.44
C GLY A 405 23.27 6.63 -13.19
N ILE A 406 24.29 6.49 -14.00
CA ILE A 406 25.34 5.49 -13.80
C ILE A 406 26.10 5.83 -12.53
N GLU A 407 25.99 4.97 -11.49
CA GLU A 407 26.74 5.14 -10.24
C GLU A 407 28.18 4.71 -10.40
N TRP A 408 28.38 3.57 -11.02
CA TRP A 408 29.69 3.02 -11.31
C TRP A 408 29.64 2.06 -12.51
N ASN A 409 30.76 1.89 -13.14
CA ASN A 409 31.06 0.91 -14.18
C ASN A 409 32.46 0.35 -13.91
N VAL A 410 32.55 -0.93 -13.61
CA VAL A 410 33.76 -1.59 -13.18
C VAL A 410 34.13 -2.75 -14.10
N THR A 411 35.41 -3.01 -14.21
CA THR A 411 35.93 -4.18 -14.93
C THR A 411 35.66 -5.44 -14.12
N ILE A 412 35.30 -6.52 -14.78
CA ILE A 412 35.04 -7.82 -14.17
C ILE A 412 36.08 -8.86 -14.67
N PRO A 413 36.29 -9.96 -13.94
CA PRO A 413 37.17 -11.04 -14.36
C PRO A 413 36.79 -11.62 -15.73
N ARG A 414 37.77 -12.00 -16.50
CA ARG A 414 37.56 -12.71 -17.74
C ARG A 414 37.32 -14.20 -17.51
N GLY A 415 36.70 -14.88 -18.48
CA GLY A 415 36.44 -16.33 -18.42
C GLY A 415 35.15 -16.71 -17.75
N LEU A 416 34.29 -15.70 -17.43
CA LEU A 416 32.90 -15.95 -17.08
C LEU A 416 32.14 -16.41 -18.32
N THR A 417 31.12 -17.22 -18.13
CA THR A 417 30.32 -17.79 -19.21
C THR A 417 28.91 -17.21 -19.24
N GLU A 418 28.33 -17.12 -20.43
CA GLU A 418 26.94 -16.71 -20.64
C GLU A 418 26.15 -17.84 -21.28
N ALA A 419 24.85 -17.87 -21.04
CA ALA A 419 23.96 -18.79 -21.76
C ALA A 419 23.84 -18.38 -23.23
N VAL A 420 23.92 -19.37 -24.12
CA VAL A 420 23.83 -19.18 -25.56
C VAL A 420 22.71 -20.08 -26.14
N PRO A 421 21.86 -19.53 -27.01
CA PRO A 421 21.66 -18.11 -27.32
C PRO A 421 21.04 -17.32 -26.16
N PRO A 422 21.02 -15.99 -26.22
CA PRO A 422 20.27 -15.18 -25.25
C PRO A 422 18.79 -15.42 -25.40
N ALA A 423 18.37 -16.57 -24.93
CA ALA A 423 17.00 -17.05 -25.06
C ALA A 423 16.16 -16.48 -23.92
N ALA A 424 14.86 -16.46 -24.14
CA ALA A 424 13.83 -15.94 -23.27
C ALA A 424 14.04 -16.24 -21.77
N GLY A 425 14.64 -15.33 -21.06
CA GLY A 425 14.89 -15.37 -19.63
C GLY A 425 16.33 -14.99 -19.29
N PRO A 426 16.56 -14.31 -18.16
CA PRO A 426 17.91 -13.88 -17.81
C PRO A 426 18.75 -15.09 -17.41
N ALA A 427 19.83 -15.30 -18.15
CA ALA A 427 20.92 -16.12 -17.66
C ALA A 427 21.65 -15.45 -16.48
N THR A 428 21.20 -14.26 -16.09
CA THR A 428 21.83 -13.42 -15.08
C THR A 428 20.79 -12.98 -14.08
N VAL A 429 21.08 -13.18 -12.81
CA VAL A 429 20.25 -12.86 -11.65
C VAL A 429 20.90 -11.72 -10.89
N TYR A 430 20.09 -10.74 -10.54
CA TYR A 430 20.51 -9.60 -9.75
C TYR A 430 19.89 -9.69 -8.36
N LEU A 431 20.71 -9.70 -7.35
CA LEU A 431 20.31 -9.71 -5.95
C LEU A 431 20.84 -8.45 -5.25
N GLU A 432 20.55 -8.33 -3.97
CA GLU A 432 20.85 -7.15 -3.17
C GLU A 432 22.32 -6.73 -3.24
N ASP A 433 23.23 -7.69 -3.11
CA ASP A 433 24.68 -7.44 -2.99
C ASP A 433 25.51 -8.12 -4.10
N ARG A 434 24.86 -8.77 -5.07
CA ARG A 434 25.54 -9.56 -6.10
C ARG A 434 24.77 -9.71 -7.40
N VAL A 435 25.51 -10.05 -8.43
CA VAL A 435 25.00 -10.50 -9.73
C VAL A 435 25.48 -11.93 -9.95
N MET A 436 24.60 -12.82 -10.35
CA MET A 436 24.89 -14.22 -10.66
C MET A 436 24.60 -14.52 -12.11
N GLY A 437 25.37 -15.40 -12.74
CA GLY A 437 25.14 -15.83 -14.11
C GLY A 437 25.44 -17.31 -14.30
N THR A 438 24.89 -17.85 -15.39
CA THR A 438 24.98 -19.25 -15.77
C THR A 438 25.26 -19.41 -17.27
N ASN A 439 25.78 -20.57 -17.69
CA ASN A 439 25.93 -20.92 -19.10
C ASN A 439 24.75 -21.72 -19.67
N PHE A 440 23.67 -21.79 -18.95
CA PHE A 440 22.45 -22.52 -19.32
C PHE A 440 21.19 -21.65 -19.09
N SER A 441 20.13 -22.02 -19.77
CA SER A 441 18.82 -21.39 -19.62
C SER A 441 17.71 -22.42 -19.87
N ARG A 442 16.51 -22.13 -19.44
CA ARG A 442 15.33 -22.98 -19.66
C ARG A 442 14.91 -23.16 -21.13
N ALA A 443 15.48 -22.39 -22.04
CA ALA A 443 15.05 -22.38 -23.44
C ALA A 443 15.72 -23.45 -24.30
N VAL A 444 16.84 -24.00 -23.86
CA VAL A 444 17.64 -24.97 -24.59
C VAL A 444 18.15 -26.08 -23.67
N LEU A 445 18.46 -27.25 -24.24
CA LEU A 445 19.10 -28.31 -23.48
C LEU A 445 20.43 -27.81 -22.90
N ALA A 446 20.66 -28.09 -21.64
CA ALA A 446 21.84 -27.64 -20.95
C ALA A 446 23.08 -28.44 -21.38
N PRO A 447 24.26 -27.83 -21.34
CA PRO A 447 25.52 -28.53 -21.66
C PRO A 447 25.85 -29.58 -20.59
N LYS A 448 26.80 -30.47 -20.91
CA LYS A 448 27.27 -31.50 -19.98
C LYS A 448 27.89 -30.93 -18.70
N THR A 449 28.39 -29.72 -18.79
CA THR A 449 28.99 -29.00 -17.67
C THR A 449 28.25 -27.69 -17.44
N LEU A 450 27.67 -27.54 -16.27
CA LEU A 450 26.98 -26.33 -15.83
C LEU A 450 28.01 -25.40 -15.17
N HIS A 451 28.07 -24.17 -15.68
CA HIS A 451 28.92 -23.12 -15.12
C HIS A 451 28.07 -22.11 -14.41
N MET A 452 28.46 -21.72 -13.21
CA MET A 452 27.81 -20.72 -12.39
C MET A 452 28.84 -19.79 -11.78
N TRP A 453 28.56 -18.50 -11.79
CA TRP A 453 29.42 -17.50 -11.22
C TRP A 453 28.65 -16.41 -10.50
N ALA A 454 29.31 -15.72 -9.59
CA ALA A 454 28.76 -14.57 -8.89
C ALA A 454 29.79 -13.46 -8.73
N LEU A 455 29.35 -12.22 -8.94
CA LEU A 455 30.13 -11.00 -8.77
C LEU A 455 29.49 -10.15 -7.67
N SER A 456 30.28 -9.57 -6.81
CA SER A 456 29.80 -8.65 -5.77
C SER A 456 29.36 -7.31 -6.37
N THR A 457 28.24 -6.77 -5.86
CA THR A 457 27.80 -5.38 -6.08
C THR A 457 27.89 -4.55 -4.79
N ALA A 458 28.36 -5.15 -3.70
CA ALA A 458 28.53 -4.48 -2.42
C ALA A 458 29.54 -3.33 -2.50
N PRO A 459 29.33 -2.23 -1.76
CA PRO A 459 30.21 -1.07 -1.74
C PRO A 459 31.66 -1.43 -1.46
N GLY A 460 32.57 -0.95 -2.32
CA GLY A 460 34.02 -1.22 -2.26
C GLY A 460 34.43 -2.63 -2.72
N LYS A 461 33.47 -3.45 -3.14
CA LYS A 461 33.74 -4.80 -3.68
C LYS A 461 33.10 -5.00 -5.06
N GLU A 462 32.71 -3.93 -5.71
CA GLU A 462 32.00 -3.97 -6.99
C GLU A 462 32.82 -4.72 -8.06
N GLY A 463 32.17 -5.66 -8.74
CA GLY A 463 32.77 -6.49 -9.78
C GLY A 463 33.77 -7.56 -9.29
N LYS A 464 34.00 -7.68 -7.96
CA LYS A 464 34.88 -8.74 -7.43
C LYS A 464 34.16 -10.08 -7.53
N LEU A 465 34.95 -11.09 -7.93
CA LEU A 465 34.44 -12.47 -8.01
C LEU A 465 34.15 -13.02 -6.62
N LEU A 466 32.93 -13.51 -6.41
CA LEU A 466 32.54 -14.29 -5.22
C LEU A 466 32.84 -15.77 -5.44
N PHE A 467 32.40 -16.31 -6.57
CA PHE A 467 32.72 -17.66 -7.00
C PHE A 467 32.62 -17.78 -8.54
N ASN A 468 33.31 -18.78 -9.09
CA ASN A 468 33.17 -19.26 -10.47
C ASN A 468 33.41 -20.76 -10.45
N ILE A 469 32.34 -21.51 -10.61
CA ILE A 469 32.34 -22.97 -10.44
C ILE A 469 31.82 -23.68 -11.68
N THR A 470 32.24 -24.92 -11.79
CA THR A 470 31.73 -25.91 -12.74
C THR A 470 31.11 -27.08 -12.00
N TRP A 471 29.97 -27.51 -12.47
CA TRP A 471 29.29 -28.69 -11.93
C TRP A 471 28.91 -29.64 -13.05
N THR A 472 29.17 -30.92 -12.89
CA THR A 472 28.80 -31.94 -13.88
C THR A 472 27.29 -32.08 -13.89
N ASN A 473 26.66 -31.89 -15.05
CA ASN A 473 25.24 -32.01 -15.24
C ASN A 473 24.77 -33.46 -14.92
N PRO A 474 24.00 -33.68 -13.83
CA PRO A 474 23.56 -35.02 -13.47
C PRO A 474 22.38 -35.52 -14.31
N ARG A 475 21.79 -34.65 -15.15
CA ARG A 475 20.68 -34.99 -16.06
C ARG A 475 21.04 -34.49 -17.47
N PRO A 476 21.81 -35.23 -18.24
CA PRO A 476 22.10 -34.89 -19.62
C PRO A 476 20.81 -34.83 -20.42
N ASP A 477 20.82 -34.06 -21.49
CA ASP A 477 19.68 -33.87 -22.39
C ASP A 477 18.42 -33.29 -21.72
N ALA A 478 18.60 -32.55 -20.63
CA ALA A 478 17.55 -31.82 -19.91
C ALA A 478 17.82 -30.31 -19.93
N ARG A 479 16.75 -29.55 -19.75
CA ARG A 479 16.81 -28.09 -19.57
C ARG A 479 16.99 -27.78 -18.09
N TRP A 480 17.79 -26.78 -17.83
CA TRP A 480 18.09 -26.32 -16.47
C TRP A 480 17.79 -24.84 -16.31
N HIS A 481 17.37 -24.48 -15.13
CA HIS A 481 17.08 -23.11 -14.79
C HIS A 481 17.58 -22.78 -13.41
N LEU A 482 18.06 -21.54 -13.20
CA LEU A 482 18.26 -20.98 -11.88
C LEU A 482 16.90 -20.49 -11.40
N GLU A 483 16.32 -21.22 -10.47
CA GLU A 483 14.91 -21.13 -10.10
C GLU A 483 14.65 -20.01 -9.10
N ALA A 484 15.39 -20.00 -8.01
CA ALA A 484 15.25 -19.03 -6.95
C ALA A 484 16.59 -18.78 -6.25
N ALA A 485 16.75 -17.62 -5.63
CA ALA A 485 17.94 -17.27 -4.87
C ALA A 485 17.58 -16.32 -3.72
N SER A 486 18.22 -16.50 -2.57
CA SER A 486 18.05 -15.63 -1.40
C SER A 486 19.40 -15.39 -0.73
N VAL A 487 19.82 -14.13 -0.68
CA VAL A 487 21.02 -13.73 0.07
C VAL A 487 20.79 -13.93 1.56
N LYS A 488 19.62 -13.57 2.05
CA LYS A 488 19.22 -13.74 3.46
C LYS A 488 19.29 -15.21 3.91
N ASP A 489 18.80 -16.13 3.09
CA ASP A 489 18.82 -17.55 3.39
C ASP A 489 20.13 -18.25 2.99
N GLY A 490 20.99 -17.58 2.24
CA GLY A 490 22.29 -18.06 1.84
C GLY A 490 22.28 -19.18 0.81
N VAL A 491 21.20 -19.29 0.01
CA VAL A 491 21.00 -20.39 -0.95
C VAL A 491 20.52 -19.88 -2.30
N PHE A 492 20.98 -20.51 -3.37
CA PHE A 492 20.30 -20.46 -4.67
C PHE A 492 19.95 -21.87 -5.12
N VAL A 493 18.90 -21.99 -5.91
CA VAL A 493 18.31 -23.27 -6.30
C VAL A 493 18.29 -23.40 -7.81
N LEU A 494 18.78 -24.54 -8.29
CA LEU A 494 18.63 -24.98 -9.68
C LEU A 494 17.52 -26.01 -9.78
N VAL A 495 16.80 -25.98 -10.89
CA VAL A 495 15.80 -26.99 -11.26
C VAL A 495 16.17 -27.65 -12.57
N CYS A 496 15.97 -28.95 -12.64
CA CYS A 496 15.91 -29.73 -13.90
C CYS A 496 14.44 -29.78 -14.34
N LEU A 497 14.10 -29.13 -15.44
CA LEU A 497 12.70 -28.96 -15.86
C LEU A 497 12.02 -30.29 -16.20
N GLU A 498 12.73 -31.21 -16.85
CA GLU A 498 12.18 -32.51 -17.28
C GLU A 498 11.91 -33.46 -16.12
N THR A 499 12.64 -33.33 -15.02
CA THR A 499 12.47 -34.22 -13.85
C THR A 499 11.83 -33.51 -12.66
N THR A 500 11.71 -32.20 -12.68
CA THR A 500 11.22 -31.34 -11.58
C THR A 500 12.09 -31.37 -10.32
N GLU A 501 13.18 -32.12 -10.36
CA GLU A 501 14.14 -32.23 -9.28
C GLU A 501 14.87 -30.90 -9.07
N LYS A 502 15.23 -30.63 -7.83
CA LYS A 502 15.89 -29.37 -7.44
C LYS A 502 17.21 -29.64 -6.70
N TRP A 503 18.14 -28.69 -6.85
CA TRP A 503 19.43 -28.71 -6.15
C TRP A 503 19.72 -27.35 -5.54
N GLY A 504 20.10 -27.31 -4.27
CA GLY A 504 20.46 -26.09 -3.56
C GLY A 504 21.96 -25.94 -3.45
N PHE A 505 22.42 -24.71 -3.64
CA PHE A 505 23.82 -24.32 -3.60
C PHE A 505 24.03 -23.16 -2.64
N ASP A 506 25.16 -23.13 -1.97
CA ASP A 506 25.57 -22.01 -1.14
C ASP A 506 25.79 -20.76 -2.01
N ILE A 507 25.12 -19.70 -1.66
CA ILE A 507 25.11 -18.47 -2.48
C ILE A 507 26.42 -17.70 -2.46
N ASN A 508 27.32 -17.97 -1.48
CA ASN A 508 28.59 -17.28 -1.33
C ASN A 508 29.75 -18.02 -2.01
N THR A 509 29.65 -19.34 -2.07
CA THR A 509 30.75 -20.20 -2.57
C THR A 509 30.39 -20.98 -3.81
N GLY A 510 29.10 -21.08 -4.15
CA GLY A 510 28.61 -21.94 -5.22
C GLY A 510 28.67 -23.44 -4.91
N ARG A 511 29.03 -23.85 -3.70
CA ARG A 511 29.12 -25.26 -3.31
C ARG A 511 27.73 -25.88 -3.22
N LEU A 512 27.60 -27.10 -3.75
CA LEU A 512 26.39 -27.89 -3.59
C LEU A 512 26.11 -28.16 -2.11
N LEU A 513 24.93 -27.82 -1.65
CA LEU A 513 24.43 -28.08 -0.29
C LEU A 513 23.60 -29.36 -0.22
N TRP A 514 22.68 -29.49 -1.15
CA TRP A 514 21.72 -30.61 -1.21
C TRP A 514 21.19 -30.86 -2.61
N GLY A 515 20.61 -32.01 -2.85
CA GLY A 515 19.94 -32.42 -4.06
C GLY A 515 20.38 -33.83 -4.54
N PRO A 516 19.59 -34.44 -5.41
CA PRO A 516 18.30 -33.98 -5.89
C PRO A 516 17.21 -34.04 -4.81
N THR A 517 16.18 -33.20 -4.94
CA THR A 517 14.93 -33.39 -4.20
C THR A 517 14.17 -34.60 -4.75
N GLU A 518 13.09 -35.00 -4.07
CA GLU A 518 12.06 -35.84 -4.70
C GLU A 518 11.49 -35.17 -5.93
N LYS A 519 11.09 -35.99 -6.91
CA LYS A 519 10.34 -35.51 -8.06
C LYS A 519 8.97 -35.01 -7.61
N GLN A 520 8.46 -33.96 -8.27
CA GLN A 520 7.08 -33.57 -8.05
C GLN A 520 6.13 -34.58 -8.67
N ASP A 521 5.01 -34.86 -8.04
CA ASP A 521 4.08 -35.92 -8.44
C ASP A 521 3.34 -35.56 -9.73
N TYR A 522 2.97 -34.26 -9.86
CA TYR A 522 2.25 -33.79 -11.04
C TYR A 522 3.19 -33.06 -11.98
N LYS A 523 3.16 -33.46 -13.25
CA LYS A 523 3.82 -32.77 -14.34
C LYS A 523 2.76 -32.22 -15.29
N ASP A 524 2.88 -30.98 -15.69
CA ASP A 524 2.02 -30.43 -16.72
C ASP A 524 2.43 -30.94 -18.11
N ALA A 525 1.54 -30.77 -19.09
CA ALA A 525 1.79 -31.14 -20.47
C ALA A 525 2.91 -30.33 -21.14
N TRP A 526 3.34 -29.22 -20.50
CA TRP A 526 4.36 -28.33 -21.01
C TRP A 526 5.72 -28.59 -20.35
N SER A 527 5.81 -29.50 -19.38
CA SER A 527 7.00 -29.77 -18.57
C SER A 527 7.55 -28.54 -17.85
N TYR A 528 6.68 -27.63 -17.45
CA TYR A 528 7.00 -26.38 -16.79
C TYR A 528 6.41 -26.25 -15.39
N SER A 529 6.16 -27.38 -14.75
CA SER A 529 5.53 -27.37 -13.42
C SER A 529 6.28 -26.52 -12.40
N SER A 530 7.56 -26.32 -12.61
CA SER A 530 8.36 -25.33 -11.86
C SER A 530 9.15 -24.46 -12.84
N GLY A 531 9.59 -23.31 -12.40
CA GLY A 531 10.42 -22.40 -13.19
C GLY A 531 9.67 -21.54 -14.21
N TYR A 532 8.42 -21.81 -14.49
CA TYR A 532 7.63 -20.97 -15.37
C TYR A 532 6.79 -19.95 -14.63
N PHE A 533 6.33 -20.28 -13.42
CA PHE A 533 5.40 -19.49 -12.62
C PHE A 533 5.96 -18.97 -11.31
N TRP A 534 7.27 -18.67 -11.31
CA TRP A 534 7.92 -17.88 -10.25
C TRP A 534 8.02 -18.57 -8.90
N ASP A 535 8.68 -19.73 -8.89
CA ASP A 535 9.16 -20.29 -7.64
C ASP A 535 9.99 -19.26 -6.90
N PHE A 536 9.88 -19.19 -5.58
CA PHE A 536 10.54 -18.18 -4.78
C PHE A 536 10.91 -18.71 -3.41
N ILE A 537 11.84 -18.02 -2.76
CA ILE A 537 12.25 -18.30 -1.39
C ILE A 537 11.66 -17.24 -0.48
N TYR A 538 11.00 -17.67 0.57
CA TYR A 538 10.50 -16.82 1.62
C TYR A 538 10.67 -17.50 2.97
N ASN A 539 11.29 -16.79 3.93
CA ASN A 539 11.45 -17.19 5.32
C ASN A 539 11.95 -18.63 5.50
N GLY A 540 13.06 -18.98 4.84
CA GLY A 540 13.70 -20.29 4.93
C GLY A 540 13.03 -21.42 4.14
N LYS A 541 12.02 -21.11 3.34
CA LYS A 541 11.27 -22.07 2.53
C LYS A 541 11.32 -21.73 1.06
N LEU A 542 11.41 -22.77 0.22
CA LEU A 542 11.25 -22.69 -1.22
C LEU A 542 9.82 -23.10 -1.60
N TYR A 543 9.07 -22.19 -2.19
CA TYR A 543 7.73 -22.41 -2.71
C TYR A 543 7.81 -22.69 -4.20
N SER A 544 7.17 -23.76 -4.63
CA SER A 544 7.15 -24.20 -6.02
C SER A 544 5.73 -24.57 -6.42
N GLY A 545 5.29 -24.11 -7.56
CA GLY A 545 3.97 -24.35 -8.11
C GLY A 545 3.95 -24.22 -9.62
N GLY A 546 2.82 -24.46 -10.24
CA GLY A 546 2.68 -24.32 -11.68
C GLY A 546 1.50 -25.10 -12.25
N CYS A 547 1.61 -25.49 -13.50
CA CYS A 547 0.53 -26.16 -14.25
C CYS A 547 0.16 -27.54 -13.68
N GLY A 548 1.02 -28.14 -12.86
CA GLY A 548 0.69 -29.40 -12.17
C GLY A 548 -0.34 -29.27 -11.07
N GLY A 549 -0.66 -28.06 -10.62
CA GLY A 549 -1.75 -27.81 -9.71
C GLY A 549 -1.46 -28.14 -8.24
N THR A 550 -0.21 -28.42 -7.90
CA THR A 550 0.23 -28.68 -6.53
C THR A 550 1.21 -27.60 -6.11
N VAL A 551 1.01 -27.06 -4.93
CA VAL A 551 2.02 -26.24 -4.23
C VAL A 551 2.93 -27.19 -3.47
N TYR A 552 4.23 -27.13 -3.76
CA TYR A 552 5.27 -27.87 -3.03
C TYR A 552 6.10 -26.88 -2.23
N VAL A 553 6.36 -27.19 -0.99
CA VAL A 553 7.22 -26.37 -0.15
C VAL A 553 8.34 -27.17 0.46
N TYR A 554 9.55 -26.66 0.32
CA TYR A 554 10.77 -27.31 0.75
C TYR A 554 11.51 -26.44 1.76
N ASP A 555 12.16 -27.05 2.71
CA ASP A 555 13.18 -26.40 3.52
C ASP A 555 14.37 -26.00 2.63
N VAL A 556 14.67 -24.72 2.57
CA VAL A 556 15.68 -24.20 1.63
C VAL A 556 17.10 -24.62 1.98
N LYS A 557 17.39 -24.99 3.23
CA LYS A 557 18.72 -25.40 3.69
C LYS A 557 19.02 -26.87 3.40
N THR A 558 17.99 -27.71 3.35
CA THR A 558 18.13 -29.16 3.26
C THR A 558 17.51 -29.77 2.00
N GLY A 559 16.63 -29.03 1.32
CA GLY A 559 15.86 -29.53 0.19
C GLY A 559 14.77 -30.53 0.57
N LYS A 560 14.52 -30.74 1.86
CA LYS A 560 13.47 -31.64 2.35
C LYS A 560 12.09 -31.01 2.11
N ARG A 561 11.17 -31.79 1.52
CA ARG A 561 9.77 -31.39 1.38
C ARG A 561 9.13 -31.26 2.76
N LEU A 562 8.55 -30.09 3.04
CA LEU A 562 7.88 -29.77 4.30
C LEU A 562 6.39 -30.09 4.21
N TRP A 563 5.72 -29.60 3.17
CA TRP A 563 4.31 -29.82 2.95
C TRP A 563 3.95 -29.66 1.46
N THR A 564 2.75 -30.09 1.11
CA THR A 564 2.13 -29.89 -0.19
C THR A 564 0.69 -29.48 -0.03
N TYR A 565 0.17 -28.73 -1.00
CA TYR A 565 -1.25 -28.41 -1.11
C TYR A 565 -1.71 -28.66 -2.53
N ASP A 566 -2.74 -29.51 -2.69
CA ASP A 566 -3.29 -29.90 -4.00
C ASP A 566 -4.57 -29.12 -4.32
N LEU A 567 -4.57 -28.43 -5.44
CA LEU A 567 -5.72 -27.65 -5.91
C LEU A 567 -6.57 -28.49 -6.86
N VAL A 568 -7.32 -29.41 -6.28
CA VAL A 568 -8.06 -30.43 -7.03
C VAL A 568 -9.30 -29.86 -7.68
N ASP A 569 -9.47 -30.11 -8.98
CA ASP A 569 -10.73 -29.91 -9.68
C ASP A 569 -11.71 -31.05 -9.38
N ARG A 570 -12.67 -30.79 -8.50
CA ARG A 570 -13.67 -31.79 -8.07
C ARG A 570 -14.60 -32.24 -9.21
N TYR A 571 -14.69 -31.46 -10.28
CA TYR A 571 -15.61 -31.72 -11.37
C TYR A 571 -14.93 -32.34 -12.58
N HIS A 572 -13.61 -32.55 -12.51
CA HIS A 572 -12.81 -33.14 -13.55
C HIS A 572 -12.96 -32.43 -14.92
N GLU A 573 -13.13 -31.13 -14.90
CA GLU A 573 -13.20 -30.32 -16.11
C GLU A 573 -11.83 -29.93 -16.65
N TRP A 574 -10.80 -29.98 -15.79
CA TRP A 574 -9.45 -29.63 -16.18
C TRP A 574 -8.69 -30.83 -16.78
N THR A 575 -8.05 -30.60 -17.91
CA THR A 575 -7.45 -31.70 -18.69
C THR A 575 -6.08 -32.18 -18.19
N PHE A 576 -5.46 -31.47 -17.29
CA PHE A 576 -4.12 -31.73 -16.80
C PHE A 576 -4.14 -32.26 -15.35
N GLY A 577 -4.31 -33.57 -15.19
CA GLY A 577 -4.22 -34.22 -13.88
C GLY A 577 -5.37 -33.94 -12.91
N ASN A 578 -6.44 -33.32 -13.36
CA ASN A 578 -7.58 -32.89 -12.53
C ASN A 578 -7.24 -31.87 -11.43
N ASN A 579 -6.14 -31.14 -11.59
CA ASN A 579 -5.77 -30.05 -10.72
C ASN A 579 -5.76 -28.73 -11.49
N TRP A 580 -6.16 -27.66 -10.82
CA TRP A 580 -6.06 -26.30 -11.35
C TRP A 580 -4.61 -25.82 -11.34
N PHE A 581 -4.22 -25.02 -12.31
CA PHE A 581 -2.91 -24.38 -12.33
C PHE A 581 -2.72 -23.47 -11.11
N VAL A 582 -1.50 -23.38 -10.61
CA VAL A 582 -1.12 -22.52 -9.52
C VAL A 582 -0.28 -21.36 -10.04
N TYR A 583 -0.80 -20.15 -9.90
CA TYR A 583 -0.07 -18.91 -10.17
C TYR A 583 0.10 -18.13 -8.87
N PHE A 584 1.33 -18.08 -8.37
CA PHE A 584 1.63 -17.31 -7.16
C PHE A 584 1.40 -15.82 -7.42
N ALA A 585 0.64 -15.19 -6.55
CA ALA A 585 0.44 -13.74 -6.56
C ALA A 585 1.51 -13.04 -5.71
N PHE A 586 1.51 -13.28 -4.42
CA PHE A 586 2.44 -12.71 -3.44
C PHE A 586 2.32 -13.41 -2.09
N VAL A 587 3.27 -13.08 -1.20
CA VAL A 587 3.18 -13.35 0.23
C VAL A 587 2.99 -12.02 0.95
N ALA A 588 2.07 -11.95 1.90
CA ALA A 588 1.84 -10.81 2.77
C ALA A 588 1.36 -11.29 4.14
N ASP A 589 1.88 -10.70 5.21
CA ASP A 589 1.47 -11.02 6.58
C ASP A 589 1.50 -12.54 6.89
N GLY A 590 2.56 -13.22 6.46
CA GLY A 590 2.71 -14.67 6.65
C GLY A 590 1.74 -15.55 5.87
N LYS A 591 0.99 -14.98 4.93
CA LYS A 591 0.00 -15.68 4.12
C LYS A 591 0.44 -15.76 2.67
N LEU A 592 0.28 -16.94 2.05
CA LEU A 592 0.54 -17.18 0.63
C LEU A 592 -0.76 -17.06 -0.16
N TYR A 593 -0.78 -16.12 -1.10
CA TYR A 593 -1.89 -15.92 -2.01
C TYR A 593 -1.54 -16.41 -3.40
N PHE A 594 -2.41 -17.23 -3.97
CA PHE A 594 -2.28 -17.67 -5.34
C PHE A 594 -3.66 -17.82 -5.99
N TYR A 595 -3.68 -17.89 -7.30
CA TYR A 595 -4.91 -17.97 -8.08
C TYR A 595 -4.74 -18.98 -9.20
N ASN A 596 -5.85 -19.40 -9.72
CA ASN A 596 -5.87 -20.23 -10.90
C ASN A 596 -6.11 -19.39 -12.13
N GLY A 597 -5.54 -19.84 -13.19
CA GLY A 597 -5.78 -19.27 -14.48
C GLY A 597 -5.55 -20.33 -15.52
N GLU A 598 -5.74 -19.94 -16.75
CA GLU A 598 -5.50 -20.74 -17.90
C GLU A 598 -4.25 -20.23 -18.59
N HIS A 599 -3.38 -21.17 -19.01
CA HIS A 599 -2.14 -20.80 -19.69
C HIS A 599 -2.40 -20.45 -21.15
N SER A 600 -3.32 -21.17 -21.79
CA SER A 600 -3.66 -20.99 -23.19
C SER A 600 -5.16 -21.23 -23.39
N PRO A 601 -5.97 -20.19 -23.61
CA PRO A 601 -7.43 -20.26 -23.60
C PRO A 601 -7.99 -20.95 -24.88
N ASN A 602 -7.34 -22.01 -25.29
CA ASN A 602 -7.78 -22.80 -26.45
C ASN A 602 -8.90 -23.78 -26.12
N ASN A 603 -9.20 -23.93 -24.83
CA ASN A 603 -10.22 -24.84 -24.34
C ASN A 603 -11.41 -24.04 -23.79
N PRO A 604 -12.57 -24.67 -23.61
CA PRO A 604 -13.67 -24.05 -22.88
C PRO A 604 -13.20 -23.57 -21.53
N LEU A 605 -13.75 -22.44 -21.08
CA LEU A 605 -13.51 -21.92 -19.75
C LEU A 605 -14.05 -22.90 -18.71
N ALA A 606 -13.19 -23.59 -17.99
CA ALA A 606 -13.61 -24.55 -16.98
C ALA A 606 -14.24 -23.83 -15.77
N ARG A 607 -15.19 -24.48 -15.11
CA ARG A 607 -15.92 -23.96 -13.96
C ARG A 607 -15.24 -24.39 -12.66
N GLY A 608 -15.35 -23.57 -11.61
CA GLY A 608 -14.85 -23.94 -10.29
C GLY A 608 -13.41 -23.55 -9.99
N SER A 609 -12.80 -22.70 -10.81
CA SER A 609 -11.47 -22.13 -10.54
C SER A 609 -11.48 -21.29 -9.24
N LEU A 610 -10.34 -21.21 -8.57
CA LEU A 610 -10.24 -20.66 -7.22
C LEU A 610 -9.09 -19.65 -7.07
N MET A 611 -9.31 -18.66 -6.25
CA MET A 611 -8.25 -17.93 -5.56
C MET A 611 -8.12 -18.52 -4.15
N VAL A 612 -6.91 -18.71 -3.68
CA VAL A 612 -6.61 -19.41 -2.44
C VAL A 612 -5.63 -18.61 -1.59
N CYS A 613 -5.88 -18.63 -0.29
CA CYS A 613 -4.98 -18.14 0.74
C CYS A 613 -4.58 -19.29 1.65
N LEU A 614 -3.29 -19.52 1.79
CA LEU A 614 -2.73 -20.49 2.74
C LEU A 614 -1.90 -19.78 3.81
N ASP A 615 -1.81 -20.37 4.97
CA ASP A 615 -0.74 -20.07 5.90
C ASP A 615 0.60 -20.44 5.26
N ALA A 616 1.50 -19.47 5.12
CA ALA A 616 2.76 -19.69 4.42
C ALA A 616 3.72 -20.62 5.20
N GLU A 617 3.57 -20.73 6.52
CA GLU A 617 4.40 -21.60 7.36
C GLU A 617 3.95 -23.06 7.28
N THR A 618 2.65 -23.30 7.43
CA THR A 618 2.07 -24.64 7.61
C THR A 618 1.45 -25.24 6.35
N GLY A 619 1.02 -24.40 5.40
CA GLY A 619 0.26 -24.81 4.23
C GLY A 619 -1.23 -25.05 4.51
N GLU A 620 -1.71 -24.72 5.71
CA GLU A 620 -3.14 -24.80 6.02
C GLU A 620 -3.95 -23.80 5.21
N GLU A 621 -5.10 -24.27 4.69
CA GLU A 621 -6.03 -23.41 3.95
C GLU A 621 -6.72 -22.43 4.89
N ILE A 622 -6.51 -21.12 4.67
CA ILE A 622 -7.18 -20.06 5.42
C ILE A 622 -8.52 -19.76 4.76
N TRP A 623 -8.52 -19.56 3.43
CA TRP A 623 -9.75 -19.37 2.66
C TRP A 623 -9.55 -19.68 1.17
N LYS A 624 -10.66 -19.89 0.50
CA LYS A 624 -10.73 -19.96 -0.96
C LYS A 624 -12.00 -19.31 -1.47
N LEU A 625 -11.97 -18.80 -2.69
CA LEU A 625 -13.06 -18.10 -3.34
C LEU A 625 -13.14 -18.54 -4.79
N ASN A 626 -14.35 -18.73 -5.34
CA ASN A 626 -14.51 -18.98 -6.76
C ASN A 626 -13.99 -17.78 -7.55
N PHE A 627 -12.95 -18.00 -8.35
CA PHE A 627 -12.24 -16.93 -9.00
C PHE A 627 -11.40 -17.47 -10.16
N PHE A 628 -11.56 -16.91 -11.34
CA PHE A 628 -10.74 -17.28 -12.48
C PHE A 628 -9.85 -16.14 -12.93
N GLY A 629 -8.55 -16.31 -12.77
CA GLY A 629 -7.54 -15.38 -13.28
C GLY A 629 -6.96 -15.82 -14.62
N THR A 630 -6.02 -15.06 -15.12
CA THR A 630 -5.23 -15.41 -16.30
C THR A 630 -3.76 -15.18 -16.01
N CYS A 631 -2.91 -16.01 -16.56
CA CYS A 631 -1.47 -15.85 -16.44
C CYS A 631 -0.96 -14.59 -17.18
N TRP A 632 -1.66 -14.15 -18.21
CA TRP A 632 -1.30 -12.99 -19.04
C TRP A 632 -2.15 -11.74 -18.75
N GLY A 633 -3.32 -11.91 -18.14
CA GLY A 633 -4.32 -10.87 -17.94
C GLY A 633 -4.06 -9.86 -16.85
N GLY A 634 -2.98 -10.01 -16.14
CA GLY A 634 -2.62 -9.19 -14.98
C GLY A 634 -2.78 -9.95 -13.67
N LYS A 635 -1.76 -9.84 -12.82
CA LYS A 635 -1.74 -10.49 -11.51
C LYS A 635 -2.54 -9.72 -10.47
N PRO A 636 -3.09 -10.41 -9.47
CA PRO A 636 -3.52 -9.74 -8.25
C PRO A 636 -2.42 -8.86 -7.65
N VAL A 637 -2.82 -7.73 -7.11
CA VAL A 637 -1.92 -6.82 -6.39
C VAL A 637 -2.47 -6.55 -4.99
N ILE A 638 -1.62 -6.18 -4.06
CA ILE A 638 -2.02 -5.82 -2.70
C ILE A 638 -1.44 -4.45 -2.33
N GLY A 639 -2.23 -3.65 -1.65
CA GLY A 639 -1.83 -2.41 -1.01
C GLY A 639 -2.84 -2.03 0.04
N ASP A 640 -2.45 -1.33 1.11
CA ASP A 640 -3.31 -1.02 2.25
C ASP A 640 -4.03 -2.28 2.81
N SER A 641 -3.39 -3.44 2.74
CA SER A 641 -3.95 -4.75 3.09
C SER A 641 -5.21 -5.15 2.29
N ILE A 642 -5.37 -4.62 1.09
CA ILE A 642 -6.47 -4.89 0.18
C ILE A 642 -5.93 -5.50 -1.11
N ILE A 643 -6.44 -6.66 -1.48
CA ILE A 643 -6.11 -7.33 -2.73
C ILE A 643 -7.05 -6.83 -3.82
N VAL A 644 -6.50 -6.44 -4.97
CA VAL A 644 -7.29 -6.15 -6.17
C VAL A 644 -6.92 -7.13 -7.27
N ALA A 645 -7.93 -7.77 -7.83
CA ALA A 645 -7.76 -8.80 -8.85
C ALA A 645 -8.91 -8.77 -9.87
N LEU A 646 -8.64 -9.21 -11.09
CA LEU A 646 -9.63 -9.39 -12.14
C LEU A 646 -10.16 -10.83 -12.12
N ASN A 647 -11.47 -10.98 -12.02
CA ASN A 647 -12.17 -12.25 -12.19
C ASN A 647 -12.71 -12.34 -13.63
N LEU A 648 -12.25 -13.31 -14.39
CA LEU A 648 -12.66 -13.49 -15.78
C LEU A 648 -14.04 -14.14 -15.96
N TYR A 649 -14.61 -14.72 -14.91
CA TYR A 649 -15.97 -15.28 -15.00
C TYR A 649 -17.04 -14.21 -15.26
N ASP A 650 -16.79 -12.99 -14.77
CA ASP A 650 -17.74 -11.88 -14.89
C ASP A 650 -17.09 -10.57 -15.34
N MET A 651 -15.81 -10.59 -15.66
CA MET A 651 -15.03 -9.42 -16.09
C MET A 651 -15.11 -8.25 -15.12
N ARG A 652 -15.04 -8.55 -13.82
CA ARG A 652 -15.07 -7.54 -12.76
C ARG A 652 -13.75 -7.52 -11.99
N LEU A 653 -13.34 -6.33 -11.60
CA LEU A 653 -12.32 -6.16 -10.58
C LEU A 653 -12.93 -6.34 -9.20
N TYR A 654 -12.30 -7.14 -8.38
CA TYR A 654 -12.67 -7.40 -7.00
C TYR A 654 -11.63 -6.84 -6.05
N ALA A 655 -12.07 -6.11 -5.04
CA ALA A 655 -11.24 -5.73 -3.92
C ALA A 655 -11.57 -6.61 -2.71
N ILE A 656 -10.59 -7.37 -2.26
CA ILE A 656 -10.73 -8.28 -1.12
C ILE A 656 -9.96 -7.69 0.06
N GLY A 657 -10.65 -7.50 1.19
CA GLY A 657 -10.05 -6.91 2.37
C GLY A 657 -11.04 -6.71 3.51
N LYS A 658 -10.53 -6.23 4.63
CA LYS A 658 -11.33 -5.97 5.82
C LYS A 658 -12.24 -4.76 5.61
N GLY A 659 -13.56 -4.93 5.78
CA GLY A 659 -14.57 -3.92 5.47
C GLY A 659 -15.11 -3.16 6.69
N PRO A 660 -15.60 -1.93 6.50
CA PRO A 660 -16.26 -1.18 7.55
C PRO A 660 -17.66 -1.74 7.86
N THR A 661 -18.08 -1.62 9.11
CA THR A 661 -19.44 -1.95 9.55
C THR A 661 -20.15 -0.76 10.17
N ALA A 662 -21.45 -0.83 10.24
CA ALA A 662 -22.28 0.10 11.01
C ALA A 662 -23.14 -0.68 12.00
N THR A 663 -22.98 -0.35 13.27
CA THR A 663 -23.83 -0.85 14.35
C THR A 663 -24.95 0.14 14.63
N THR A 664 -26.15 -0.35 14.96
CA THR A 664 -27.25 0.45 15.51
C THR A 664 -27.70 -0.17 16.82
N VAL A 665 -28.29 0.64 17.70
CA VAL A 665 -28.91 0.16 18.94
C VAL A 665 -30.12 1.01 19.30
N GLN A 666 -31.15 0.38 19.78
CA GLN A 666 -32.40 1.00 20.23
C GLN A 666 -32.85 0.39 21.55
N ALA A 667 -33.26 1.23 22.45
CA ALA A 667 -33.92 0.88 23.70
C ALA A 667 -35.31 1.53 23.74
N PRO A 668 -36.26 1.09 24.63
CA PRO A 668 -37.55 1.76 24.77
C PRO A 668 -37.37 3.26 25.10
N GLU A 669 -38.10 4.11 24.38
CA GLU A 669 -38.09 5.57 24.58
C GLU A 669 -38.80 6.00 25.86
N SER A 670 -39.71 5.17 26.37
CA SER A 670 -40.45 5.42 27.63
C SER A 670 -39.62 4.96 28.83
N ALA A 671 -39.78 5.67 29.96
CA ALA A 671 -39.20 5.24 31.23
C ALA A 671 -39.66 3.81 31.57
N GLN A 672 -38.71 3.00 32.02
CA GLN A 672 -38.98 1.60 32.42
C GLN A 672 -38.82 1.44 33.93
N SER A 673 -39.56 0.51 34.52
CA SER A 673 -39.43 0.24 35.94
C SER A 673 -38.32 -0.76 36.23
N ILE A 674 -37.66 -0.62 37.37
CA ILE A 674 -36.72 -1.62 37.89
C ILE A 674 -37.44 -3.00 37.89
N GLY A 675 -36.71 -4.03 37.50
CA GLY A 675 -37.21 -5.41 37.48
C GLY A 675 -38.07 -5.76 36.26
N THR A 676 -38.35 -4.78 35.39
CA THR A 676 -39.07 -5.04 34.15
C THR A 676 -38.10 -5.36 33.04
N PRO A 677 -38.20 -6.53 32.40
CA PRO A 677 -37.33 -6.83 31.23
C PRO A 677 -37.64 -5.88 30.08
N VAL A 678 -36.57 -5.33 29.51
CA VAL A 678 -36.62 -4.47 28.32
C VAL A 678 -35.90 -5.13 27.18
N LEU A 679 -36.38 -4.95 25.96
CA LEU A 679 -35.72 -5.44 24.76
C LEU A 679 -34.84 -4.36 24.18
N ILE A 680 -33.53 -4.62 24.13
CA ILE A 680 -32.53 -3.83 23.42
C ILE A 680 -32.34 -4.47 22.06
N LYS A 681 -32.52 -3.72 20.99
CA LYS A 681 -32.48 -4.21 19.62
C LYS A 681 -31.46 -3.38 18.82
N GLY A 682 -30.90 -3.98 17.81
CA GLY A 682 -30.02 -3.28 16.89
C GLY A 682 -29.64 -4.12 15.71
N THR A 683 -28.72 -3.58 14.94
CA THR A 683 -28.20 -4.24 13.73
C THR A 683 -26.70 -4.06 13.63
N VAL A 684 -26.02 -4.98 12.95
CA VAL A 684 -24.65 -4.81 12.46
C VAL A 684 -24.68 -5.09 10.96
N MET A 685 -24.39 -4.05 10.18
CA MET A 685 -24.43 -4.10 8.72
C MET A 685 -23.05 -3.88 8.14
N ASP A 686 -22.75 -4.59 7.08
CA ASP A 686 -21.63 -4.31 6.20
C ASP A 686 -21.93 -3.03 5.41
N ILE A 687 -21.05 -2.03 5.55
CA ILE A 687 -21.15 -0.77 4.82
C ILE A 687 -20.00 -0.56 3.84
N SER A 688 -19.37 -1.66 3.42
CA SER A 688 -18.35 -1.64 2.38
C SER A 688 -18.90 -0.97 1.12
N PRO A 689 -18.06 -0.29 0.34
CA PRO A 689 -18.50 0.48 -0.83
C PRO A 689 -19.35 -0.29 -1.82
N GLY A 690 -19.05 -1.57 -2.04
CA GLY A 690 -19.83 -2.45 -2.93
C GLY A 690 -21.26 -2.68 -2.49
N THR A 691 -21.57 -2.58 -1.19
CA THR A 691 -22.94 -2.74 -0.68
C THR A 691 -23.87 -1.62 -1.14
N ARG A 692 -23.32 -0.51 -1.63
CA ARG A 692 -24.06 0.64 -2.17
C ARG A 692 -24.35 0.55 -3.68
N GLU A 693 -23.86 -0.49 -4.34
CA GLU A 693 -24.16 -0.71 -5.76
C GLU A 693 -25.65 -1.01 -5.95
N THR A 694 -26.24 -0.47 -7.01
CA THR A 694 -27.67 -0.60 -7.28
C THR A 694 -28.13 -2.06 -7.29
N SER A 695 -27.35 -2.95 -7.89
CA SER A 695 -27.64 -4.38 -7.96
C SER A 695 -27.69 -5.04 -6.58
N VAL A 696 -26.85 -4.60 -5.64
CA VAL A 696 -26.82 -5.09 -4.27
C VAL A 696 -27.95 -4.46 -3.45
N LEU A 697 -28.15 -3.15 -3.55
CA LEU A 697 -29.23 -2.44 -2.84
C LEU A 697 -30.63 -2.99 -3.18
N LEU A 698 -30.88 -3.36 -4.44
CA LEU A 698 -32.15 -3.95 -4.85
C LEU A 698 -32.40 -5.33 -4.23
N ARG A 699 -31.37 -6.07 -3.92
CA ARG A 699 -31.44 -7.39 -3.28
C ARG A 699 -31.47 -7.30 -1.75
N PHE A 700 -30.84 -6.27 -1.19
CA PHE A 700 -30.71 -6.02 0.23
C PHE A 700 -31.26 -4.63 0.60
N PRO A 701 -32.58 -4.42 0.54
CA PRO A 701 -33.16 -3.09 0.77
C PRO A 701 -32.96 -2.57 2.19
N ASN A 702 -32.71 -3.47 3.16
CA ASN A 702 -32.40 -3.12 4.56
C ASN A 702 -30.89 -3.06 4.87
N GLY A 703 -30.04 -3.16 3.86
CA GLY A 703 -28.58 -3.27 3.99
C GLY A 703 -28.08 -4.71 3.95
N VAL A 704 -26.79 -4.88 3.70
CA VAL A 704 -26.13 -6.19 3.70
C VAL A 704 -25.75 -6.56 5.14
N PRO A 705 -26.22 -7.68 5.69
CA PRO A 705 -25.82 -8.11 7.03
C PRO A 705 -24.30 -8.38 7.12
N ALA A 706 -23.67 -8.00 8.23
CA ALA A 706 -22.40 -8.53 8.59
C ALA A 706 -22.55 -9.98 9.08
N VAL A 707 -21.72 -10.88 8.54
CA VAL A 707 -21.78 -12.32 8.81
C VAL A 707 -20.47 -12.84 9.42
N ALA A 708 -20.54 -13.98 10.11
CA ALA A 708 -19.38 -14.62 10.71
C ALA A 708 -18.32 -15.01 9.67
N ASP A 709 -17.03 -15.00 10.06
CA ASP A 709 -15.90 -15.21 9.17
C ASP A 709 -15.94 -16.57 8.45
N GLU A 710 -16.43 -17.62 9.10
CA GLU A 710 -16.60 -18.95 8.51
C GLU A 710 -17.63 -19.04 7.38
N CYS A 711 -18.54 -18.06 7.30
CA CYS A 711 -19.54 -17.99 6.24
C CYS A 711 -19.08 -17.11 5.06
N MET A 712 -17.95 -16.44 5.19
CA MET A 712 -17.59 -15.30 4.33
C MET A 712 -17.44 -15.68 2.85
N ALA A 713 -16.80 -16.78 2.53
CA ALA A 713 -16.63 -17.19 1.13
C ALA A 713 -17.96 -17.36 0.40
N ASP A 714 -18.86 -18.18 0.96
CA ASP A 714 -20.17 -18.45 0.37
C ASP A 714 -21.05 -17.20 0.36
N TRP A 715 -20.96 -16.38 1.42
CA TRP A 715 -21.72 -15.14 1.52
C TRP A 715 -21.30 -14.13 0.45
N MET A 716 -20.01 -13.93 0.23
CA MET A 716 -19.50 -13.01 -0.79
C MET A 716 -19.84 -13.51 -2.21
N GLN A 717 -19.76 -14.80 -2.45
CA GLN A 717 -20.19 -15.40 -3.71
C GLN A 717 -21.69 -15.15 -3.96
N TYR A 718 -22.52 -15.26 -2.92
CA TYR A 718 -23.93 -14.91 -3.03
C TYR A 718 -24.14 -13.41 -3.30
N VAL A 719 -23.48 -12.53 -2.56
CA VAL A 719 -23.67 -11.08 -2.69
C VAL A 719 -23.20 -10.56 -4.05
N TYR A 720 -22.04 -10.99 -4.52
CA TYR A 720 -21.38 -10.38 -5.68
C TYR A 720 -21.27 -11.26 -6.93
N MET A 721 -21.34 -12.58 -6.79
CA MET A 721 -21.07 -13.52 -7.89
C MET A 721 -22.30 -14.35 -8.31
N GLN A 722 -23.50 -13.99 -7.84
CA GLN A 722 -24.78 -14.63 -8.19
C GLN A 722 -24.88 -16.13 -7.83
N PHE A 723 -24.09 -16.59 -6.87
CA PHE A 723 -24.24 -17.93 -6.31
C PHE A 723 -25.53 -18.02 -5.46
N PRO A 724 -26.03 -19.23 -5.20
CA PRO A 724 -27.18 -19.44 -4.30
C PRO A 724 -26.92 -18.86 -2.91
N ARG A 725 -27.99 -18.41 -2.25
CA ARG A 725 -27.90 -17.99 -0.85
C ARG A 725 -27.48 -19.17 0.03
N PRO A 726 -26.44 -19.03 0.85
CA PRO A 726 -26.04 -20.07 1.79
C PRO A 726 -27.18 -20.38 2.79
N ALA A 727 -27.36 -21.67 3.11
CA ALA A 727 -28.46 -22.10 3.99
C ALA A 727 -28.17 -21.80 5.48
N ASN A 728 -26.91 -21.77 5.88
CA ASN A 728 -26.49 -21.67 7.28
C ASN A 728 -25.63 -20.41 7.51
N VAL A 729 -26.22 -19.25 7.32
CA VAL A 729 -25.51 -17.98 7.58
C VAL A 729 -25.56 -17.69 9.08
N LYS A 730 -24.39 -17.49 9.67
CA LYS A 730 -24.24 -17.06 11.06
C LYS A 730 -23.94 -15.56 11.11
N GLY A 731 -24.55 -14.89 12.07
CA GLY A 731 -24.29 -13.47 12.32
C GLY A 731 -23.04 -13.25 13.18
N VAL A 732 -22.74 -12.00 13.45
CA VAL A 732 -21.57 -11.55 14.22
C VAL A 732 -21.93 -11.34 15.70
N TRP A 733 -20.93 -11.49 16.58
CA TRP A 733 -21.09 -11.24 18.02
C TRP A 733 -21.17 -9.75 18.31
N VAL A 734 -22.13 -9.35 19.18
CA VAL A 734 -22.31 -7.98 19.66
C VAL A 734 -22.29 -7.98 21.17
N LYS A 735 -21.41 -7.19 21.76
CA LYS A 735 -21.36 -6.93 23.19
C LYS A 735 -22.30 -5.78 23.55
N LEU A 736 -22.97 -5.89 24.69
CA LEU A 736 -23.86 -4.86 25.25
C LEU A 736 -23.41 -4.45 26.63
N ASP A 737 -23.26 -3.16 26.84
CA ASP A 737 -22.88 -2.55 28.11
C ASP A 737 -23.87 -1.45 28.51
N ALA A 738 -24.07 -1.23 29.82
CA ALA A 738 -24.82 -0.11 30.32
C ALA A 738 -23.94 0.75 31.24
N ILE A 739 -23.98 2.06 31.04
CA ILE A 739 -23.23 3.02 31.84
C ILE A 739 -24.19 4.04 32.41
N ASN A 740 -24.27 4.16 33.75
CA ASN A 740 -25.05 5.19 34.38
C ASN A 740 -24.43 6.57 34.09
N VAL A 741 -25.22 7.44 33.48
CA VAL A 741 -24.75 8.74 33.00
C VAL A 741 -24.29 9.66 34.14
N TYR A 742 -24.89 9.53 35.36
CA TYR A 742 -24.61 10.41 36.49
C TYR A 742 -23.50 9.87 37.39
N THR A 743 -23.48 8.53 37.59
CA THR A 743 -22.54 7.92 38.54
C THR A 743 -21.30 7.35 37.86
N GLY A 744 -21.33 7.12 36.54
CA GLY A 744 -20.30 6.41 35.80
C GLY A 744 -20.28 4.90 36.09
N GLU A 745 -21.27 4.39 36.81
CA GLU A 745 -21.36 2.96 37.09
C GLU A 745 -21.50 2.16 35.79
N TYR A 746 -20.66 1.14 35.64
CA TYR A 746 -20.64 0.24 34.48
C TYR A 746 -21.29 -1.09 34.83
N LEU A 747 -22.14 -1.58 33.93
CA LEU A 747 -22.74 -2.90 33.97
C LEU A 747 -22.54 -3.60 32.64
N ASP A 748 -22.01 -4.81 32.68
CA ASP A 748 -22.03 -5.73 31.54
C ASP A 748 -23.44 -6.35 31.42
N ILE A 749 -24.13 -6.05 30.32
CA ILE A 749 -25.46 -6.61 30.04
C ILE A 749 -25.38 -7.97 29.33
N GLY A 750 -24.19 -8.34 28.89
CA GLY A 750 -23.92 -9.54 28.11
C GLY A 750 -23.74 -9.26 26.62
N GLY A 751 -24.09 -10.20 25.79
CA GLY A 751 -23.99 -10.08 24.35
C GLY A 751 -24.75 -11.19 23.62
N THR A 752 -24.84 -11.05 22.32
CA THR A 752 -25.53 -12.00 21.46
C THR A 752 -24.96 -11.97 20.06
N HIS A 753 -25.27 -12.99 19.27
CA HIS A 753 -24.99 -12.92 17.82
C HIS A 753 -26.17 -12.26 17.09
N THR A 754 -25.88 -11.56 16.03
CA THR A 754 -26.89 -11.14 15.07
C THR A 754 -27.48 -12.38 14.37
N ASP A 755 -28.68 -12.26 13.87
CA ASP A 755 -29.29 -13.26 13.00
C ASP A 755 -28.82 -13.12 11.54
N GLU A 756 -29.30 -13.94 10.65
CA GLU A 756 -29.01 -13.92 9.22
C GLU A 756 -29.41 -12.63 8.49
N THR A 757 -30.19 -11.76 9.14
CA THR A 757 -30.56 -10.44 8.64
C THR A 757 -29.72 -9.31 9.23
N GLY A 758 -28.74 -9.64 10.09
CA GLY A 758 -27.88 -8.70 10.78
C GLY A 758 -28.50 -8.06 12.01
N MET A 759 -29.66 -8.53 12.46
CA MET A 759 -30.36 -8.01 13.63
C MET A 759 -29.98 -8.75 14.90
N PHE A 760 -29.91 -8.03 16.01
CA PHE A 760 -29.76 -8.61 17.33
C PHE A 760 -30.85 -8.11 18.28
N THR A 761 -31.18 -8.94 19.27
CA THR A 761 -32.12 -8.59 20.35
C THR A 761 -31.63 -9.20 21.65
N VAL A 762 -31.52 -8.38 22.69
CA VAL A 762 -31.13 -8.80 24.05
C VAL A 762 -32.18 -8.31 25.03
N ALA A 763 -32.65 -9.22 25.91
CA ALA A 763 -33.49 -8.85 27.04
C ALA A 763 -32.57 -8.42 28.22
N TRP A 764 -32.78 -7.22 28.70
CA TRP A 764 -32.11 -6.70 29.88
C TRP A 764 -33.12 -6.35 30.96
N THR A 765 -32.84 -6.77 32.19
CA THR A 765 -33.68 -6.43 33.36
C THR A 765 -32.87 -5.46 34.22
N PRO A 766 -33.19 -4.16 34.18
CA PRO A 766 -32.46 -3.17 34.98
C PRO A 766 -32.77 -3.37 36.47
N THR A 767 -31.72 -3.31 37.28
CA THR A 767 -31.79 -3.51 38.75
C THR A 767 -31.62 -2.22 39.55
N LYS A 768 -31.31 -1.12 38.90
CA LYS A 768 -31.07 0.19 39.52
C LYS A 768 -31.70 1.31 38.72
N GLU A 769 -32.14 2.34 39.44
CA GLU A 769 -32.68 3.56 38.83
C GLU A 769 -31.59 4.39 38.18
N GLY A 770 -32.01 5.25 37.29
CA GLY A 770 -31.13 6.25 36.68
C GLY A 770 -31.28 6.37 35.17
N LEU A 771 -30.51 7.27 34.59
CA LEU A 771 -30.34 7.37 33.13
C LEU A 771 -29.14 6.48 32.74
N TRP A 772 -29.44 5.46 31.98
CA TRP A 772 -28.42 4.50 31.51
C TRP A 772 -28.15 4.68 30.03
N LYS A 773 -26.89 4.91 29.70
CA LYS A 773 -26.37 4.82 28.32
C LYS A 773 -26.18 3.34 28.02
N ILE A 774 -26.80 2.86 26.97
CA ILE A 774 -26.61 1.50 26.43
C ILE A 774 -25.65 1.58 25.27
N LEU A 775 -24.57 0.84 25.35
CA LEU A 775 -23.56 0.73 24.30
C LEU A 775 -23.63 -0.66 23.68
N ALA A 776 -23.79 -0.72 22.38
CA ALA A 776 -23.69 -1.95 21.60
C ALA A 776 -22.39 -1.89 20.79
N THR A 777 -21.49 -2.82 21.03
CA THR A 777 -20.17 -2.87 20.39
C THR A 777 -20.02 -4.16 19.60
N PHE A 778 -19.78 -4.01 18.31
CA PHE A 778 -19.20 -5.07 17.50
C PHE A 778 -17.69 -4.92 17.53
N PRO A 779 -16.92 -5.86 18.12
CA PRO A 779 -15.48 -5.70 18.31
C PRO A 779 -14.64 -5.85 17.04
N GLY A 780 -15.31 -6.12 15.92
CA GLY A 780 -14.64 -6.48 14.66
C GLY A 780 -14.41 -7.99 14.56
N SER A 781 -13.98 -8.41 13.39
CA SER A 781 -13.62 -9.79 13.07
C SER A 781 -12.46 -9.82 12.07
N LYS A 782 -12.12 -10.98 11.53
CA LYS A 782 -11.15 -11.08 10.43
C LYS A 782 -11.63 -10.40 9.15
N SER A 783 -12.95 -10.34 8.94
CA SER A 783 -13.59 -9.75 7.77
C SER A 783 -13.91 -8.27 7.93
N TYR A 784 -14.12 -7.81 9.16
CA TYR A 784 -14.69 -6.50 9.41
C TYR A 784 -13.95 -5.69 10.47
N TRP A 785 -13.90 -4.39 10.24
CA TRP A 785 -13.50 -3.41 11.24
C TRP A 785 -14.56 -3.27 12.33
N PRO A 786 -14.17 -2.90 13.58
CA PRO A 786 -15.12 -2.72 14.66
C PRO A 786 -16.06 -1.53 14.42
N SER A 787 -17.22 -1.59 15.06
CA SER A 787 -18.17 -0.47 15.10
C SER A 787 -18.99 -0.51 16.38
N TYR A 788 -19.54 0.62 16.79
CA TYR A 788 -20.38 0.70 17.95
C TYR A 788 -21.51 1.71 17.75
N ALA A 789 -22.54 1.60 18.58
CA ALA A 789 -23.62 2.57 18.67
C ALA A 789 -24.09 2.71 20.11
N GLU A 790 -24.66 3.85 20.44
CA GLU A 790 -25.18 4.13 21.76
C GLU A 790 -26.61 4.64 21.72
N THR A 791 -27.37 4.32 22.75
CA THR A 791 -28.71 4.85 23.03
C THR A 791 -28.84 5.07 24.54
N ALA A 792 -29.95 5.58 25.00
CA ALA A 792 -30.18 5.80 26.41
C ALA A 792 -31.58 5.29 26.83
N ILE A 793 -31.70 4.88 28.09
CA ILE A 793 -32.93 4.46 28.71
C ILE A 793 -33.04 5.04 30.13
N VAL A 794 -34.22 5.51 30.49
CA VAL A 794 -34.55 5.94 31.84
C VAL A 794 -35.15 4.79 32.62
N VAL A 795 -34.57 4.50 33.77
CA VAL A 795 -35.08 3.49 34.70
C VAL A 795 -35.56 4.17 35.98
N THR A 796 -36.82 3.91 36.37
CA THR A 796 -37.46 4.50 37.54
C THR A 796 -37.83 3.43 38.55
N ALA A 797 -38.14 3.85 39.76
CA ALA A 797 -38.75 3.00 40.74
C ALA A 797 -40.06 2.40 40.17
N PRO A 798 -40.44 1.20 40.57
CA PRO A 798 -41.75 0.66 40.18
C PRO A 798 -42.83 1.58 40.67
N PRO A 799 -43.97 1.75 39.94
CA PRO A 799 -45.08 2.54 40.39
C PRO A 799 -45.56 2.03 41.76
N PRO A 800 -45.91 2.92 42.66
CA PRO A 800 -46.41 2.47 43.96
C PRO A 800 -47.58 1.49 43.71
N SER A 801 -47.54 0.40 44.46
CA SER A 801 -48.65 -0.57 44.39
C SER A 801 -49.93 0.16 44.64
N PRO A 802 -51.00 0.00 43.84
CA PRO A 802 -52.27 0.62 44.10
C PRO A 802 -52.69 0.22 45.51
N GLU A 803 -53.02 1.20 46.35
CA GLU A 803 -53.63 0.91 47.64
C GLU A 803 -54.89 0.11 47.37
N ILE A 804 -54.84 -1.17 47.67
CA ILE A 804 -56.05 -1.97 47.63
C ILE A 804 -56.92 -1.38 48.69
N PRO A 805 -58.09 -0.81 48.32
CA PRO A 805 -58.99 -0.28 49.35
C PRO A 805 -59.17 -1.34 50.40
N THR A 806 -58.99 -1.01 51.67
CA THR A 806 -59.20 -1.96 52.75
C THR A 806 -60.62 -2.43 52.63
N PRO A 807 -60.94 -3.74 52.53
CA PRO A 807 -62.28 -4.21 52.45
C PRO A 807 -63.06 -3.62 53.63
N ALA A 808 -64.26 -3.10 53.37
CA ALA A 808 -65.11 -2.55 54.42
C ALA A 808 -65.22 -3.57 55.51
N THR A 809 -65.01 -3.17 56.74
CA THR A 809 -65.14 -4.04 57.90
C THR A 809 -66.52 -4.50 58.02
N LEU A 810 -66.73 -5.72 58.59
CA LEU A 810 -68.10 -6.27 58.85
C LEU A 810 -68.95 -5.27 59.58
N ALA A 811 -68.44 -4.50 60.52
CA ALA A 811 -69.10 -3.44 61.26
C ALA A 811 -69.56 -2.29 60.31
N GLN A 812 -68.81 -1.89 59.36
CA GLN A 812 -69.19 -0.82 58.40
C GLN A 812 -70.24 -1.30 57.45
N VAL A 813 -70.15 -2.58 56.97
CA VAL A 813 -71.18 -3.19 56.15
C VAL A 813 -72.49 -3.34 56.91
N THR A 814 -72.44 -3.81 58.18
CA THR A 814 -73.62 -3.92 59.07
C THR A 814 -74.23 -2.54 59.37
N ALA A 815 -73.36 -1.51 59.63
CA ALA A 815 -73.92 -0.18 59.84
C ALA A 815 -74.53 0.41 58.58
N LEU A 816 -74.05 0.14 57.39
CA LEU A 816 -74.65 0.55 56.15
C LEU A 816 -75.98 -0.21 55.93
N GLN A 817 -76.01 -1.53 56.22
CA GLN A 817 -77.20 -2.34 56.12
C GLN A 817 -78.29 -1.84 57.09
N THR A 818 -77.96 -1.57 58.38
CA THR A 818 -78.86 -0.99 59.34
C THR A 818 -79.42 0.39 58.93
N THR A 819 -78.55 1.21 58.32
CA THR A 819 -78.98 2.50 57.77
C THR A 819 -79.96 2.34 56.61
N VAL A 820 -79.70 1.43 55.69
CA VAL A 820 -80.60 1.11 54.57
C VAL A 820 -81.94 0.55 55.07
N GLU A 821 -81.89 -0.39 56.01
CA GLU A 821 -83.10 -0.94 56.62
C GLU A 821 -83.96 0.14 57.31
N THR A 822 -83.29 1.04 58.06
CA THR A 822 -83.91 2.17 58.70
C THR A 822 -84.61 3.12 57.67
N LEU A 823 -83.91 3.46 56.66
CA LEU A 823 -84.42 4.25 55.55
C LEU A 823 -85.61 3.55 54.81
N MET A 824 -85.50 2.27 54.60
CA MET A 824 -86.61 1.48 54.01
C MET A 824 -87.85 1.47 54.91
N ILE A 825 -87.71 1.29 56.22
CA ILE A 825 -88.77 1.36 57.17
C ILE A 825 -89.41 2.76 57.17
N ALA A 826 -88.57 3.82 57.17
CA ALA A 826 -89.09 5.22 57.14
C ALA A 826 -89.82 5.53 55.82
N LEU A 827 -89.24 5.04 54.65
CA LEU A 827 -89.94 5.14 53.36
C LEU A 827 -91.20 4.38 53.30
N THR A 828 -91.28 3.19 53.89
CA THR A 828 -92.51 2.36 53.96
C THR A 828 -93.57 3.03 54.84
N ALA A 829 -93.19 3.55 56.00
CA ALA A 829 -94.07 4.33 56.85
C ALA A 829 -94.59 5.59 56.12
N LEU A 830 -93.72 6.32 55.43
CA LEU A 830 -94.16 7.45 54.62
C LEU A 830 -95.10 7.07 53.52
N LEU A 831 -94.93 5.94 52.84
CA LEU A 831 -95.79 5.41 51.81
C LEU A 831 -97.16 5.06 52.41
N VAL A 832 -97.17 4.41 53.57
CA VAL A 832 -98.40 4.12 54.29
C VAL A 832 -99.12 5.41 54.65
N ILE A 833 -98.48 6.42 55.13
CA ILE A 833 -99.09 7.73 55.44
C ILE A 833 -99.65 8.36 54.18
N VAL A 834 -98.99 8.32 53.10
CA VAL A 834 -99.42 8.86 51.79
C VAL A 834 -100.65 8.07 51.28
N ILE A 835 -100.69 6.75 51.46
CA ILE A 835 -101.84 5.93 51.12
C ILE A 835 -103.06 6.28 52.01
N ILE A 836 -102.88 6.45 53.34
CA ILE A 836 -103.91 6.86 54.27
C ILE A 836 -104.46 8.23 53.89
N ILE A 837 -103.57 9.19 53.62
CA ILE A 837 -103.94 10.53 53.19
C ILE A 837 -104.68 10.48 51.87
N GLY A 838 -104.25 9.68 50.94
CA GLY A 838 -104.92 9.42 49.65
C GLY A 838 -106.28 8.82 49.83
N ALA A 839 -106.36 7.78 50.66
CA ALA A 839 -107.65 7.15 50.97
C ALA A 839 -108.63 8.11 51.67
N TYR A 840 -108.11 8.87 52.64
CA TYR A 840 -108.91 9.90 53.29
C TYR A 840 -109.36 11.03 52.36
N SER A 841 -108.48 11.46 51.47
CA SER A 841 -108.80 12.44 50.41
C SER A 841 -109.91 11.90 49.47
N ILE A 842 -109.83 10.63 49.05
CA ILE A 842 -110.85 9.95 48.22
C ILE A 842 -112.14 9.82 49.01
N TYR A 843 -112.11 9.40 50.27
CA TYR A 843 -113.28 9.33 51.13
C TYR A 843 -113.97 10.69 51.28
N SER A 844 -113.17 11.73 51.51
CA SER A 844 -113.73 13.09 51.65
C SER A 844 -114.35 13.59 50.34
N ILE A 845 -113.74 13.29 49.18
CA ILE A 845 -114.34 13.62 47.87
C ILE A 845 -115.61 12.85 47.59
N LEU A 846 -115.64 11.58 47.97
CA LEU A 846 -116.83 10.76 47.83
C LEU A 846 -117.92 11.22 48.75
N LYS A 847 -117.60 11.70 49.95
CA LYS A 847 -118.64 12.26 50.93
C LYS A 847 -119.14 13.58 50.39
N PHE A 848 -118.33 14.43 49.81
CA PHE A 848 -118.77 15.69 49.17
C PHE A 848 -119.68 15.43 47.97
N LYS A 849 -119.47 14.41 47.17
CA LYS A 849 -120.35 14.00 46.05
C LYS A 849 -121.76 13.44 46.50
N LYS A 850 -121.92 13.07 47.76
CA LYS A 850 -123.28 12.64 48.32
C LYS A 850 -124.02 13.79 48.92
N GLN A 851 -123.51 15.02 48.99
CA GLN A 851 -124.15 16.17 49.49
C GLN A 851 -124.49 17.25 48.44
N THR A 852 -124.13 17.02 47.23
CA THR A 852 -124.63 17.73 46.03
C THR A 852 -125.49 16.72 45.20
#